data_3307000fbb28cb82169cd8717ab9afae
#
_entry.id   3307000fbb28cb82169cd8717ab9afae
#
_cell.length_a   1.000
_cell.length_b   1.000
_cell.length_c   1.000
_cell.angle_alpha   90.00
_cell.angle_beta   90.00
_cell.angle_gamma   90.00
#
_symmetry.space_group_name_H-M   'P 1'
#
loop_
_entity.id
_entity.type
_entity.pdbx_description
1 polymer ?
#
loop_
_entity_poly.entity_id
_entity_poly.type
_entity_poly.pdbx_seq_one_letter_code
_entity_poly.pdbx_strand_id
1 'polypeptide(L)'
;MVPVSVQVKEEGGEGENTNSFTVTGSLSMESKEEKNLSLTIGEPLYPVRFHFYSSKVRAAERVSLTAGRLAGALEAPVELKQDKGQFAFDGKLTIDAEAGNHAYALAYLPAGNYRFVINTGITELGSSDGSFTLDNETVKAGDAGTDITVLNEAEALEGELDLSLGNISFSEEDGKLTILYSKTDGSGQVVTARLIDQSYDKCYRITSSGNNVENYHLSVDTPASRELKLVLKNLTITPTQAIAPIQINGASQVITYLEGENTISINISGKSSSGLNVSPAGISVASGAKLTIDSEPGQPGSIEVLNKKDIRWAGAAIGGDGGQDAGTIHIKGGTVIATSASFGAAIGASAGKSVEEIRISGGTVTAKSSSNGAGIGTGSANSQKRTGKIVIEGGTVNASSWSGAGIGSGFGYVPGSSAIIAKIEIHGGMITAYSYDGACIGSGRDSSSSVLIDGGTICLVKKNNESGRNAAHIGKGYESTQAPTDVTITGGTICLIGADRNIPRPIIYGWEKAGEKWQKNTAKDGNGKPVYFTTADLTGIYENNTLVEKAGIEGEGSTYGFKDVRTDSNGKLYMYLPASEAVKASFGGVEFTGKVEAGKDENVLEREEASIDYRREVLKNMALYDLEYAESQDATTWKRISKGGEVSLTEILDKQPESATEITLYVRKAAAGSEAAGEAAGIKIPVRPKKPDPIQGTDVTKDSYSIRVKGQPVSGCEYGISESVDGELQWQSGTWFKNRKPANTYYITLRVKATDNSFASNPADRLSVTIPDILQFSGSGTVSFETKGTFGQTLDKILVQLAAGFQVVNYKGLPVSGTWSFSKDQKGTLASSIYPEVKGTTAYQVEFIPDGASEGQYGNSLERDVVPEISPKELIAVLSTPIEKDYD
;
A
#
# COMPACT_ATOMS: atom_id res chain seq x y z
N MET A 1 13.99 33.11 47.76
CA MET A 1 13.59 33.37 46.36
C MET A 1 12.29 34.16 46.37
N VAL A 2 12.27 35.32 45.77
CA VAL A 2 11.05 36.13 45.64
C VAL A 2 10.61 35.97 44.18
N PRO A 3 9.37 35.58 43.89
CA PRO A 3 8.91 35.55 42.53
C PRO A 3 8.84 36.97 41.95
N VAL A 4 9.44 37.19 40.82
CA VAL A 4 9.43 38.47 40.11
C VAL A 4 8.69 38.26 38.79
N SER A 5 7.65 39.07 38.57
CA SER A 5 6.93 39.13 37.34
C SER A 5 7.23 40.45 36.64
N VAL A 6 7.74 40.38 35.42
CA VAL A 6 8.06 41.58 34.62
C VAL A 6 7.08 41.62 33.45
N GLN A 7 6.30 42.69 33.34
CA GLN A 7 5.51 42.98 32.19
C GLN A 7 6.37 43.67 31.13
N VAL A 8 6.56 43.08 30.00
CA VAL A 8 7.19 43.69 28.82
C VAL A 8 6.09 44.30 27.96
N LYS A 9 6.15 45.57 27.67
CA LYS A 9 5.25 46.28 26.76
C LYS A 9 6.02 46.58 25.48
N GLU A 10 5.42 46.27 24.36
CA GLU A 10 5.92 46.70 23.07
C GLU A 10 5.62 48.20 22.92
N GLU A 11 6.63 49.04 22.64
CA GLU A 11 6.41 50.45 22.27
C GLU A 11 5.94 50.46 20.79
N GLY A 12 4.65 50.40 20.61
CA GLY A 12 4.04 50.58 19.31
C GLY A 12 3.57 52.01 19.10
N GLY A 13 3.64 52.48 17.85
CA GLY A 13 3.18 53.80 17.44
C GLY A 13 1.67 53.98 17.67
N GLU A 14 1.27 55.28 17.74
CA GLU A 14 -0.09 55.72 18.10
C GLU A 14 -1.20 54.95 17.34
N GLY A 15 -1.96 54.14 18.07
CA GLY A 15 -3.30 53.63 17.60
C GLY A 15 -3.56 52.15 17.66
N GLU A 16 -2.65 51.31 18.11
CA GLU A 16 -2.88 49.87 18.20
C GLU A 16 -2.78 49.28 19.62
N ASN A 17 -3.57 48.21 19.86
CA ASN A 17 -3.60 47.48 21.13
C ASN A 17 -2.19 47.01 21.53
N THR A 18 -1.67 47.55 22.59
CA THR A 18 -0.39 47.13 23.17
C THR A 18 -0.51 45.74 23.74
N ASN A 19 0.06 44.74 23.06
CA ASN A 19 0.22 43.41 23.62
C ASN A 19 1.25 43.44 24.77
N SER A 20 0.85 43.00 25.95
CA SER A 20 1.79 42.84 27.09
C SER A 20 1.91 41.35 27.41
N PHE A 21 3.12 40.87 27.56
CA PHE A 21 3.39 39.52 28.05
C PHE A 21 4.16 39.58 29.38
N THR A 22 3.96 38.56 30.20
CA THR A 22 4.58 38.52 31.54
C THR A 22 5.68 37.45 31.54
N VAL A 23 6.91 37.83 31.79
CA VAL A 23 8.00 36.88 32.04
C VAL A 23 8.11 36.70 33.55
N THR A 24 7.93 35.49 34.03
CA THR A 24 8.08 35.15 35.44
C THR A 24 9.41 34.44 35.70
N GLY A 25 10.16 34.92 36.65
CA GLY A 25 11.40 34.32 37.11
C GLY A 25 11.51 34.39 38.65
N SER A 26 12.44 33.67 39.23
CA SER A 26 12.73 33.76 40.65
C SER A 26 14.06 34.47 40.91
N LEU A 27 14.05 35.48 41.74
CA LEU A 27 15.24 36.20 42.17
C LEU A 27 15.64 35.76 43.57
N SER A 28 16.89 35.41 43.76
CA SER A 28 17.47 35.22 45.11
C SER A 28 18.01 36.55 45.62
N MET A 29 17.40 37.12 46.65
CA MET A 29 17.87 38.35 47.27
C MET A 29 18.44 38.05 48.66
N GLU A 30 19.71 38.41 48.87
CA GLU A 30 20.40 38.23 50.16
C GLU A 30 20.43 39.52 51.06
N SER A 31 19.94 40.64 50.52
CA SER A 31 19.88 41.91 51.31
C SER A 31 18.80 42.88 50.86
N LYS A 32 18.44 43.84 51.69
CA LYS A 32 17.40 44.86 51.47
C LYS A 32 17.77 46.00 50.50
N GLU A 33 18.69 45.82 49.58
CA GLU A 33 19.07 46.85 48.63
C GLU A 33 18.22 46.81 47.37
N GLU A 34 17.79 47.97 46.87
CA GLU A 34 17.15 48.12 45.57
C GLU A 34 18.13 47.70 44.46
N LYS A 35 17.80 46.65 43.72
CA LYS A 35 18.56 46.28 42.55
C LYS A 35 17.75 46.57 41.31
N ASN A 36 18.31 47.32 40.40
CA ASN A 36 17.78 47.46 39.03
C ASN A 36 18.04 46.15 38.27
N LEU A 37 16.97 45.48 37.88
CA LEU A 37 17.03 44.29 37.05
C LEU A 37 17.02 44.73 35.58
N SER A 38 18.11 44.55 34.86
CA SER A 38 18.10 44.64 33.39
C SER A 38 18.03 43.25 32.84
N LEU A 39 16.94 42.91 32.19
CA LEU A 39 16.79 41.70 31.38
C LEU A 39 17.40 41.96 30.00
N THR A 40 18.51 41.31 29.67
CA THR A 40 19.08 41.33 28.34
C THR A 40 18.66 40.02 27.66
N ILE A 41 17.77 40.11 26.70
CA ILE A 41 17.41 38.98 25.83
C ILE A 41 18.45 38.97 24.71
N GLY A 42 19.36 38.00 24.72
CA GLY A 42 20.48 37.91 23.77
C GLY A 42 20.12 37.50 22.36
N GLU A 43 18.89 37.03 22.10
CA GLU A 43 18.42 36.55 20.82
C GLU A 43 17.08 37.19 20.43
N PRO A 44 16.79 37.35 19.14
CA PRO A 44 15.48 37.82 18.67
C PRO A 44 14.35 36.89 19.14
N LEU A 45 13.26 37.50 19.59
CA LEU A 45 12.05 36.78 19.98
C LEU A 45 10.99 36.92 18.89
N TYR A 46 10.36 35.81 18.57
CA TYR A 46 9.34 35.74 17.56
C TYR A 46 7.97 35.47 18.17
N PRO A 47 6.90 36.17 17.73
CA PRO A 47 5.55 35.93 18.22
C PRO A 47 5.05 34.55 17.80
N VAL A 48 4.48 33.81 18.75
CA VAL A 48 3.83 32.52 18.56
C VAL A 48 2.44 32.62 19.15
N ARG A 49 1.43 32.36 18.33
CA ARG A 49 0.03 32.29 18.75
C ARG A 49 -0.41 30.85 18.90
N PHE A 50 -0.88 30.50 20.08
CA PHE A 50 -1.55 29.23 20.34
C PHE A 50 -3.05 29.43 20.16
N HIS A 51 -3.62 28.83 19.15
CA HIS A 51 -5.03 28.96 18.84
C HIS A 51 -5.81 27.77 19.40
N PHE A 52 -6.85 28.07 20.15
CA PHE A 52 -7.75 27.07 20.72
C PHE A 52 -9.08 27.14 19.99
N TYR A 53 -9.40 26.07 19.23
CA TYR A 53 -10.67 25.95 18.53
C TYR A 53 -11.52 24.86 19.19
N SER A 54 -12.69 25.20 19.69
CA SER A 54 -13.60 24.20 20.24
C SER A 54 -15.03 24.71 20.16
N SER A 55 -15.97 23.83 19.84
CA SER A 55 -17.41 24.16 19.97
C SER A 55 -17.77 24.55 21.40
N LYS A 56 -16.98 24.19 22.38
CA LYS A 56 -17.10 24.50 23.80
C LYS A 56 -16.59 25.90 24.15
N VAL A 57 -15.65 26.49 23.38
CA VAL A 57 -15.24 27.90 23.51
C VAL A 57 -16.46 28.81 23.34
N ARG A 58 -17.36 28.47 22.39
CA ARG A 58 -18.63 29.20 22.17
C ARG A 58 -19.58 29.13 23.38
N ALA A 59 -19.56 28.06 24.13
CA ALA A 59 -20.35 27.93 25.35
C ALA A 59 -19.77 28.78 26.50
N ALA A 60 -18.44 28.84 26.62
CA ALA A 60 -17.74 29.71 27.58
C ALA A 60 -17.95 31.21 27.24
N GLU A 61 -17.90 31.59 25.96
CA GLU A 61 -18.27 32.93 25.49
C GLU A 61 -19.72 33.34 25.85
N ARG A 62 -20.68 32.44 25.70
CA ARG A 62 -22.05 32.70 26.04
C ARG A 62 -22.27 33.00 27.52
N VAL A 63 -21.47 32.43 28.40
CA VAL A 63 -21.52 32.71 29.84
C VAL A 63 -20.91 34.07 30.18
N SER A 64 -19.96 34.56 29.38
CA SER A 64 -19.30 35.85 29.60
C SER A 64 -19.94 37.03 28.87
N LEU A 65 -20.64 36.80 27.77
CA LEU A 65 -21.34 37.85 26.99
C LEU A 65 -22.55 38.51 27.73
N THR A 66 -23.08 37.86 28.76
CA THR A 66 -24.13 38.46 29.62
C THR A 66 -23.60 39.58 30.53
N ALA A 67 -22.26 39.76 30.64
CA ALA A 67 -21.65 40.78 31.50
C ALA A 67 -20.76 41.79 30.75
N GLY A 68 -20.65 41.75 29.42
CA GLY A 68 -19.99 42.76 28.59
C GLY A 68 -18.46 42.86 28.72
N ARG A 69 -17.83 41.97 29.46
CA ARG A 69 -16.35 41.77 29.57
C ARG A 69 -16.08 40.43 30.22
N LEU A 70 -15.12 39.67 29.68
CA LEU A 70 -14.49 38.58 30.44
C LEU A 70 -13.93 39.15 31.72
N ALA A 71 -14.57 38.87 32.86
CA ALA A 71 -14.04 39.30 34.18
C ALA A 71 -12.92 38.31 34.54
N GLY A 72 -11.70 38.74 34.25
CA GLY A 72 -10.45 38.02 34.54
C GLY A 72 -9.89 37.34 33.29
N ALA A 73 -8.65 37.64 32.96
CA ALA A 73 -7.91 36.90 31.94
C ALA A 73 -7.90 35.41 32.30
N LEU A 74 -8.31 34.54 31.37
CA LEU A 74 -8.13 33.11 31.53
C LEU A 74 -6.64 32.82 31.45
N GLU A 75 -6.07 32.27 32.53
CA GLU A 75 -4.68 31.92 32.60
C GLU A 75 -4.55 30.39 32.42
N ALA A 76 -3.79 29.98 31.40
CA ALA A 76 -3.46 28.57 31.19
C ALA A 76 -2.02 28.32 31.66
N PRO A 77 -1.76 27.35 32.56
CA PRO A 77 -0.42 26.86 32.82
C PRO A 77 0.17 26.28 31.53
N VAL A 78 1.38 26.73 31.21
CA VAL A 78 2.13 26.34 30.01
C VAL A 78 3.54 25.95 30.40
N GLU A 79 3.96 24.78 29.98
CA GLU A 79 5.36 24.38 30.00
C GLU A 79 5.89 24.44 28.55
N LEU A 80 6.89 25.26 28.29
CA LEU A 80 7.59 25.43 27.03
C LEU A 80 9.06 25.12 27.22
N LYS A 81 9.60 24.19 26.45
CA LYS A 81 10.98 23.77 26.51
C LYS A 81 11.61 23.67 25.14
N GLN A 82 12.73 24.34 24.93
CA GLN A 82 13.55 24.25 23.75
C GLN A 82 14.37 22.94 23.76
N ASP A 83 14.30 22.10 22.69
CA ASP A 83 14.93 20.77 22.65
C ASP A 83 16.46 20.77 22.84
N LYS A 84 17.15 21.84 22.40
CA LYS A 84 18.63 21.93 22.44
C LYS A 84 19.14 23.30 22.93
N GLY A 85 18.26 24.11 23.44
CA GLY A 85 18.59 25.44 23.95
C GLY A 85 18.47 25.52 25.47
N GLN A 86 18.77 26.68 25.99
CA GLN A 86 18.66 26.98 27.45
C GLN A 86 17.29 27.57 27.82
N PHE A 87 16.41 27.81 26.82
CA PHE A 87 15.12 28.42 27.08
C PHE A 87 14.12 27.38 27.61
N ALA A 88 13.60 27.64 28.79
CA ALA A 88 12.47 26.92 29.36
C ALA A 88 11.55 27.95 30.03
N PHE A 89 10.28 27.87 29.74
CA PHE A 89 9.23 28.68 30.34
C PHE A 89 8.25 27.75 31.04
N ASP A 90 8.09 27.95 32.33
CA ASP A 90 7.06 27.28 33.13
C ASP A 90 6.26 28.40 33.80
N GLY A 91 5.10 28.69 33.29
CA GLY A 91 4.31 29.83 33.71
C GLY A 91 2.87 29.76 33.19
N LYS A 92 2.23 30.90 33.09
CA LYS A 92 0.87 31.01 32.62
C LYS A 92 0.82 31.96 31.43
N LEU A 93 0.10 31.53 30.37
CA LEU A 93 -0.26 32.38 29.25
C LEU A 93 -1.67 32.92 29.45
N THR A 94 -1.86 34.19 29.12
CA THR A 94 -3.19 34.80 29.07
C THR A 94 -3.90 34.35 27.80
N ILE A 95 -5.10 33.83 27.92
CA ILE A 95 -5.93 33.43 26.81
C ILE A 95 -6.93 34.54 26.52
N ASP A 96 -6.86 35.08 25.30
CA ASP A 96 -7.80 36.08 24.81
C ASP A 96 -8.85 35.43 23.91
N ALA A 97 -10.12 35.76 24.11
CA ALA A 97 -11.20 35.28 23.30
C ALA A 97 -11.40 36.16 22.06
N GLU A 98 -11.44 35.56 20.89
CA GLU A 98 -11.86 36.18 19.64
C GLU A 98 -13.30 35.80 19.27
N ALA A 99 -13.89 36.50 18.30
CA ALA A 99 -15.25 36.23 17.87
C ALA A 99 -15.41 34.83 17.28
N GLY A 100 -16.38 34.09 17.71
CA GLY A 100 -16.70 32.76 17.19
C GLY A 100 -16.33 31.60 18.12
N ASN A 101 -15.69 30.54 17.64
CA ASN A 101 -15.26 29.35 18.38
C ASN A 101 -13.77 29.38 18.72
N HIS A 102 -13.17 30.54 18.81
CA HIS A 102 -11.74 30.72 18.78
C HIS A 102 -11.26 31.54 19.98
N ALA A 103 -10.20 31.06 20.60
CA ALA A 103 -9.44 31.80 21.59
C ALA A 103 -7.96 31.64 21.27
N TYR A 104 -7.11 32.58 21.66
CA TYR A 104 -5.68 32.47 21.46
C TYR A 104 -4.88 32.89 22.68
N ALA A 105 -3.65 32.38 22.76
CA ALA A 105 -2.64 32.85 23.69
C ALA A 105 -1.37 33.22 22.91
N LEU A 106 -0.76 34.34 23.26
CA LEU A 106 0.45 34.87 22.61
C LEU A 106 1.68 34.65 23.48
N ALA A 107 2.74 34.08 22.91
CA ALA A 107 4.06 33.99 23.50
C ALA A 107 5.12 34.55 22.56
N TYR A 108 6.23 35.03 23.09
CA TYR A 108 7.41 35.47 22.34
C TYR A 108 8.57 34.53 22.64
N LEU A 109 9.10 33.84 21.66
CA LEU A 109 10.09 32.79 21.82
C LEU A 109 11.28 32.99 20.88
N PRO A 110 12.53 32.67 21.31
CA PRO A 110 13.67 32.62 20.39
C PRO A 110 13.52 31.52 19.35
N ALA A 111 14.29 31.56 18.25
CA ALA A 111 14.32 30.51 17.28
C ALA A 111 14.78 29.18 17.88
N GLY A 112 14.16 28.07 17.48
CA GLY A 112 14.49 26.75 17.99
C GLY A 112 13.35 25.71 17.83
N ASN A 113 13.62 24.49 18.26
CA ASN A 113 12.62 23.45 18.35
C ASN A 113 12.03 23.45 19.76
N TYR A 114 10.72 23.47 19.85
CA TYR A 114 9.99 23.56 21.11
C TYR A 114 9.08 22.37 21.32
N ARG A 115 8.99 21.96 22.59
CA ARG A 115 7.87 21.17 23.11
C ARG A 115 7.04 22.04 24.03
N PHE A 116 5.74 21.88 23.96
CA PHE A 116 4.83 22.58 24.85
C PHE A 116 3.82 21.62 25.47
N VAL A 117 3.44 21.93 26.70
CA VAL A 117 2.29 21.36 27.39
C VAL A 117 1.44 22.53 27.86
N ILE A 118 0.20 22.61 27.43
CA ILE A 118 -0.76 23.63 27.82
C ILE A 118 -1.89 22.94 28.54
N ASN A 119 -2.07 23.27 29.81
CA ASN A 119 -3.22 22.85 30.59
C ASN A 119 -4.07 24.09 30.92
N THR A 120 -5.17 24.24 30.22
CA THR A 120 -6.03 25.41 30.43
C THR A 120 -6.72 25.42 31.78
N GLY A 121 -6.79 24.31 32.48
CA GLY A 121 -7.56 24.18 33.74
C GLY A 121 -9.06 24.37 33.56
N ILE A 122 -9.52 24.55 32.31
CA ILE A 122 -10.91 24.76 31.95
C ILE A 122 -11.40 23.50 31.29
N THR A 123 -12.41 22.86 31.85
CA THR A 123 -12.96 21.60 31.35
C THR A 123 -13.38 21.69 29.87
N GLU A 124 -13.79 22.87 29.43
CA GLU A 124 -14.23 23.17 28.07
C GLU A 124 -13.07 23.31 27.07
N LEU A 125 -11.90 23.76 27.53
CA LEU A 125 -10.72 23.94 26.67
C LEU A 125 -9.70 22.81 26.78
N GLY A 126 -9.75 21.99 27.83
CA GLY A 126 -8.91 20.83 28.06
C GLY A 126 -7.42 21.13 28.23
N SER A 127 -6.58 20.13 27.97
CA SER A 127 -5.11 20.26 27.96
C SER A 127 -4.57 19.76 26.63
N SER A 128 -3.45 20.30 26.18
CA SER A 128 -2.76 19.86 24.97
C SER A 128 -1.26 19.99 25.12
N ASP A 129 -0.56 19.12 24.41
CA ASP A 129 0.89 19.12 24.30
C ASP A 129 1.29 18.93 22.83
N GLY A 130 2.50 19.31 22.48
CA GLY A 130 2.98 19.20 21.11
C GLY A 130 4.41 19.72 20.95
N SER A 131 4.84 19.79 19.69
CA SER A 131 6.12 20.37 19.34
C SER A 131 6.00 21.21 18.07
N PHE A 132 6.84 22.25 17.98
CA PHE A 132 6.95 23.10 16.79
C PHE A 132 8.37 23.61 16.64
N THR A 133 8.70 24.10 15.44
CA THR A 133 9.98 24.70 15.11
C THR A 133 9.78 26.17 14.73
N LEU A 134 10.57 27.04 15.34
CA LEU A 134 10.73 28.42 14.91
C LEU A 134 12.10 28.55 14.27
N ASP A 135 12.18 28.93 13.02
CA ASP A 135 13.43 29.20 12.33
C ASP A 135 13.53 30.68 11.90
N ASN A 136 14.75 31.14 11.69
CA ASN A 136 15.03 32.55 11.33
C ASN A 136 14.59 32.90 9.90
N GLU A 137 14.21 31.91 9.09
CA GLU A 137 13.79 32.10 7.68
C GLU A 137 12.28 32.20 7.55
N THR A 138 11.53 31.55 8.44
CA THR A 138 10.06 31.50 8.40
C THR A 138 9.41 32.72 9.06
N VAL A 139 10.11 33.41 9.97
CA VAL A 139 9.54 34.56 10.67
C VAL A 139 10.26 35.85 10.24
N LYS A 140 9.68 36.56 9.30
CA LYS A 140 10.13 37.92 8.94
C LYS A 140 9.59 38.94 9.94
N ALA A 141 10.41 39.91 10.30
CA ALA A 141 9.97 41.03 11.11
C ALA A 141 8.75 41.73 10.50
N GLY A 142 7.62 41.69 11.18
CA GLY A 142 6.34 42.26 10.74
C GLY A 142 5.26 41.24 10.34
N ASP A 143 5.59 39.95 10.31
CA ASP A 143 4.58 38.93 10.10
C ASP A 143 3.75 38.66 11.36
N ALA A 144 2.50 38.23 11.18
CA ALA A 144 1.51 38.03 12.25
C ALA A 144 1.86 36.91 13.28
N GLY A 145 3.07 36.32 13.19
CA GLY A 145 3.55 35.28 14.07
C GLY A 145 3.24 33.85 13.57
N THR A 146 3.88 32.89 14.22
CA THR A 146 3.61 31.46 13.95
C THR A 146 2.35 31.04 14.68
N ASP A 147 1.36 30.56 13.93
CA ASP A 147 0.09 30.09 14.47
C ASP A 147 0.15 28.59 14.77
N ILE A 148 -0.17 28.20 15.99
CA ILE A 148 -0.25 26.81 16.45
C ILE A 148 -1.67 26.52 16.87
N THR A 149 -2.34 25.63 16.17
CA THR A 149 -3.69 25.23 16.51
C THR A 149 -3.68 24.10 17.55
N VAL A 150 -4.29 24.39 18.69
CA VAL A 150 -4.54 23.42 19.75
C VAL A 150 -5.99 23.01 19.66
N LEU A 151 -6.27 21.83 19.11
CA LEU A 151 -7.62 21.29 19.08
C LEU A 151 -7.86 20.45 20.32
N ASN A 152 -9.00 20.68 20.94
CA ASN A 152 -9.45 19.89 22.07
C ASN A 152 -10.30 18.72 21.62
N GLU A 153 -9.97 17.56 22.18
CA GLU A 153 -10.69 16.26 22.28
C GLU A 153 -11.74 15.87 21.22
N ALA A 154 -11.53 14.66 20.68
CA ALA A 154 -12.54 13.76 20.10
C ALA A 154 -13.33 14.27 18.89
N GLU A 155 -12.84 15.22 18.11
CA GLU A 155 -13.34 15.37 16.74
C GLU A 155 -12.76 14.20 15.93
N ALA A 156 -13.62 13.28 15.49
CA ALA A 156 -13.21 12.26 14.54
C ALA A 156 -12.70 12.97 13.28
N LEU A 157 -11.52 12.58 12.80
CA LEU A 157 -10.98 13.10 11.55
C LEU A 157 -12.00 12.86 10.43
N GLU A 158 -12.61 13.93 9.92
CA GLU A 158 -13.45 13.90 8.73
C GLU A 158 -12.61 14.30 7.52
N GLY A 159 -12.48 13.37 6.56
CA GLY A 159 -11.76 13.63 5.31
C GLY A 159 -10.34 13.07 5.24
N GLU A 160 -9.54 13.69 4.38
CA GLU A 160 -8.16 13.29 4.05
C GLU A 160 -7.16 14.24 4.71
N LEU A 161 -5.99 13.72 5.08
CA LEU A 161 -4.87 14.51 5.59
C LEU A 161 -4.04 15.02 4.41
N ASP A 162 -3.95 16.33 4.24
CA ASP A 162 -3.23 16.95 3.12
C ASP A 162 -1.81 17.35 3.52
N LEU A 163 -0.82 16.59 3.02
CA LEU A 163 0.60 16.82 3.31
C LEU A 163 1.12 18.11 2.65
N SER A 164 0.43 18.67 1.66
CA SER A 164 0.84 19.94 1.03
C SER A 164 0.59 21.16 1.92
N LEU A 165 -0.19 21.01 2.98
CA LEU A 165 -0.50 22.06 3.94
C LEU A 165 0.49 22.09 5.13
N GLY A 166 1.21 21.02 5.41
CA GLY A 166 2.15 20.93 6.53
C GLY A 166 2.56 19.52 6.87
N ASN A 167 3.46 19.39 7.84
CA ASN A 167 3.87 18.09 8.35
C ASN A 167 2.68 17.30 8.92
N ILE A 168 2.73 15.99 8.73
CA ILE A 168 1.78 15.08 9.36
C ILE A 168 2.57 14.12 10.25
N SER A 169 2.21 14.04 11.52
CA SER A 169 2.81 13.08 12.44
C SER A 169 1.77 12.24 13.16
N PHE A 170 2.07 10.96 13.29
CA PHE A 170 1.34 9.99 14.09
C PHE A 170 2.24 9.56 15.24
N SER A 171 1.78 9.73 16.47
CA SER A 171 2.48 9.32 17.68
C SER A 171 1.51 8.69 18.67
N GLU A 172 2.02 8.00 19.67
CA GLU A 172 1.21 7.56 20.79
C GLU A 172 1.62 8.30 22.05
N GLU A 173 0.65 8.90 22.72
CA GLU A 173 0.81 9.61 23.96
C GLU A 173 -0.22 9.10 24.98
N ASP A 174 0.25 8.76 26.18
CA ASP A 174 -0.59 8.15 27.23
C ASP A 174 -1.47 6.98 26.78
N GLY A 175 -0.93 6.15 25.84
CA GLY A 175 -1.66 5.00 25.27
C GLY A 175 -2.70 5.36 24.20
N LYS A 176 -2.74 6.62 23.73
CA LYS A 176 -3.68 7.14 22.77
C LYS A 176 -3.00 7.58 21.48
N LEU A 177 -3.54 7.19 20.32
CA LEU A 177 -3.05 7.65 19.04
C LEU A 177 -3.31 9.15 18.89
N THR A 178 -2.25 9.90 18.64
CA THR A 178 -2.27 11.34 18.42
C THR A 178 -1.84 11.64 16.99
N ILE A 179 -2.58 12.54 16.32
CA ILE A 179 -2.28 13.00 14.97
C ILE A 179 -2.05 14.52 15.02
N LEU A 180 -0.88 14.95 14.58
CA LEU A 180 -0.59 16.35 14.33
C LEU A 180 -0.55 16.60 12.82
N TYR A 181 -1.30 17.57 12.32
CA TYR A 181 -1.40 17.87 10.89
C TYR A 181 -1.80 19.31 10.65
N SER A 182 -1.73 19.77 9.41
CA SER A 182 -2.23 21.10 9.03
C SER A 182 -3.54 20.98 8.24
N LYS A 183 -4.44 21.92 8.47
CA LYS A 183 -5.71 22.04 7.73
C LYS A 183 -6.00 23.49 7.38
N THR A 184 -6.83 23.71 6.40
CA THR A 184 -7.37 25.04 6.10
C THR A 184 -8.56 25.32 7.03
N ASP A 185 -8.53 26.42 7.74
CA ASP A 185 -9.63 26.85 8.62
C ASP A 185 -10.80 27.49 7.83
N GLY A 186 -11.85 27.89 8.55
CA GLY A 186 -13.03 28.53 7.95
C GLY A 186 -12.76 29.91 7.31
N SER A 187 -11.59 30.51 7.54
CA SER A 187 -11.13 31.75 6.91
C SER A 187 -10.27 31.52 5.67
N GLY A 188 -9.89 30.27 5.40
CA GLY A 188 -8.99 29.89 4.30
C GLY A 188 -7.51 29.95 4.69
N GLN A 189 -7.16 30.11 5.97
CA GLN A 189 -5.79 30.07 6.45
C GLN A 189 -5.35 28.66 6.81
N VAL A 190 -4.07 28.33 6.62
CA VAL A 190 -3.49 27.05 7.04
C VAL A 190 -3.15 27.13 8.52
N VAL A 191 -3.71 26.21 9.29
CA VAL A 191 -3.49 26.11 10.75
C VAL A 191 -3.06 24.70 11.11
N THR A 192 -2.23 24.57 12.14
CA THR A 192 -1.83 23.26 12.65
C THR A 192 -2.89 22.74 13.61
N ALA A 193 -3.32 21.50 13.40
CA ALA A 193 -4.33 20.80 14.18
C ALA A 193 -3.77 19.56 14.86
N ARG A 194 -4.22 19.28 16.08
CA ARG A 194 -3.87 18.08 16.84
C ARG A 194 -5.13 17.33 17.22
N LEU A 195 -5.17 16.04 16.88
CA LEU A 195 -6.24 15.13 17.26
C LEU A 195 -5.68 14.09 18.22
N ILE A 196 -6.31 13.93 19.36
CA ILE A 196 -5.95 12.97 20.40
C ILE A 196 -6.99 11.84 20.43
N ASP A 197 -6.60 10.68 20.94
CA ASP A 197 -7.46 9.50 21.12
C ASP A 197 -8.08 8.98 19.81
N GLN A 198 -7.29 9.02 18.73
CA GLN A 198 -7.70 8.46 17.45
C GLN A 198 -7.62 6.93 17.46
N SER A 199 -8.39 6.30 16.60
CA SER A 199 -8.46 4.84 16.55
C SER A 199 -7.39 4.26 15.64
N TYR A 200 -6.66 3.24 16.10
CA TYR A 200 -5.77 2.42 15.28
C TYR A 200 -6.54 1.52 14.27
N ASP A 201 -7.83 1.29 14.49
CA ASP A 201 -8.65 0.51 13.56
C ASP A 201 -9.02 1.29 12.30
N LYS A 202 -8.93 2.63 12.36
CA LYS A 202 -9.20 3.51 11.22
C LYS A 202 -8.05 3.49 10.22
N CYS A 203 -8.37 3.64 8.95
CA CYS A 203 -7.40 3.85 7.88
C CYS A 203 -7.34 5.34 7.53
N TYR A 204 -6.17 5.96 7.67
CA TYR A 204 -5.97 7.39 7.44
C TYR A 204 -5.48 7.64 6.03
N ARG A 205 -6.17 8.52 5.28
CA ARG A 205 -5.83 8.87 3.90
C ARG A 205 -4.92 10.09 3.88
N ILE A 206 -3.76 9.95 3.24
CA ILE A 206 -2.75 11.01 3.08
C ILE A 206 -2.73 11.41 1.61
N THR A 207 -2.92 12.68 1.34
CA THR A 207 -2.93 13.26 -0.01
C THR A 207 -2.02 14.48 -0.11
N SER A 208 -1.77 14.99 -1.29
CA SER A 208 -1.15 16.29 -1.54
C SER A 208 -2.07 17.22 -2.33
N SER A 209 -3.35 16.90 -2.47
CA SER A 209 -4.33 17.67 -3.24
C SER A 209 -3.86 18.06 -4.66
N GLY A 210 -3.01 17.22 -5.27
CA GLY A 210 -2.41 17.44 -6.59
C GLY A 210 -1.22 18.42 -6.60
N ASN A 211 -0.78 18.91 -5.44
CA ASN A 211 0.40 19.78 -5.31
C ASN A 211 1.68 18.97 -5.08
N ASN A 212 2.82 19.50 -5.53
CA ASN A 212 4.13 18.96 -5.16
C ASN A 212 4.48 19.38 -3.74
N VAL A 213 4.79 18.40 -2.86
CA VAL A 213 5.21 18.66 -1.49
C VAL A 213 6.72 18.81 -1.44
N GLU A 214 7.20 19.95 -0.99
CA GLU A 214 8.64 20.27 -0.98
C GLU A 214 9.24 20.34 0.42
N ASN A 215 8.52 20.90 1.39
CA ASN A 215 9.05 21.26 2.70
C ASN A 215 8.47 20.44 3.85
N TYR A 216 7.51 19.56 3.57
CA TYR A 216 6.81 18.81 4.60
C TYR A 216 7.06 17.30 4.50
N HIS A 217 6.88 16.62 5.60
CA HIS A 217 7.09 15.19 5.71
C HIS A 217 5.98 14.51 6.53
N LEU A 218 5.79 13.22 6.28
CA LEU A 218 4.97 12.33 7.08
C LEU A 218 5.87 11.54 8.03
N SER A 219 5.59 11.57 9.33
CA SER A 219 6.30 10.79 10.33
C SER A 219 5.35 9.92 11.14
N VAL A 220 5.78 8.70 11.44
CA VAL A 220 5.07 7.77 12.31
C VAL A 220 6.03 7.31 13.40
N ASP A 221 5.63 7.49 14.66
CA ASP A 221 6.35 7.01 15.84
C ASP A 221 5.35 6.42 16.85
N THR A 222 5.00 5.18 16.64
CA THR A 222 4.00 4.44 17.40
C THR A 222 4.60 3.16 17.98
N PRO A 223 4.05 2.60 19.08
CA PRO A 223 4.60 1.39 19.68
C PRO A 223 4.39 0.14 18.82
N ALA A 224 5.30 -0.83 18.95
CA ALA A 224 5.27 -2.09 18.21
C ALA A 224 4.00 -2.95 18.45
N SER A 225 3.28 -2.69 19.54
CA SER A 225 2.03 -3.41 19.88
C SER A 225 0.81 -2.94 19.07
N ARG A 226 0.95 -1.86 18.31
CA ARG A 226 -0.12 -1.23 17.54
C ARG A 226 0.27 -1.19 16.05
N GLU A 227 -0.71 -1.41 15.19
CA GLU A 227 -0.55 -1.34 13.74
C GLU A 227 -1.34 -0.15 13.19
N LEU A 228 -0.65 0.80 12.57
CA LEU A 228 -1.27 1.97 11.94
C LEU A 228 -1.55 1.68 10.46
N LYS A 229 -2.74 2.04 10.00
CA LYS A 229 -3.15 1.87 8.61
C LYS A 229 -3.24 3.22 7.90
N LEU A 230 -2.49 3.37 6.82
CA LEU A 230 -2.46 4.56 5.99
C LEU A 230 -2.87 4.23 4.55
N VAL A 231 -3.49 5.19 3.88
CA VAL A 231 -3.63 5.20 2.41
C VAL A 231 -2.80 6.35 1.88
N LEU A 232 -1.86 6.09 0.98
CA LEU A 232 -1.18 7.12 0.21
C LEU A 232 -1.94 7.32 -1.11
N LYS A 233 -2.44 8.53 -1.31
CA LYS A 233 -3.34 8.85 -2.42
C LYS A 233 -2.80 10.00 -3.25
N ASN A 234 -2.36 9.70 -4.48
CA ASN A 234 -1.91 10.68 -5.46
C ASN A 234 -0.87 11.66 -4.89
N LEU A 235 0.07 11.16 -4.10
CA LEU A 235 1.13 11.97 -3.50
C LEU A 235 2.22 12.31 -4.52
N THR A 236 2.65 13.57 -4.53
CA THR A 236 3.84 14.01 -5.26
C THR A 236 4.75 14.77 -4.30
N ILE A 237 5.94 14.20 -4.01
CA ILE A 237 6.87 14.76 -3.04
C ILE A 237 8.26 14.93 -3.65
N THR A 238 8.78 16.15 -3.61
CA THR A 238 10.15 16.49 -4.04
C THR A 238 10.79 17.37 -2.96
N PRO A 239 11.39 16.78 -1.92
CA PRO A 239 11.83 17.53 -0.75
C PRO A 239 13.00 18.46 -1.08
N THR A 240 13.00 19.63 -0.45
CA THR A 240 14.09 20.62 -0.49
C THR A 240 15.00 20.53 0.73
N GLN A 241 14.55 19.86 1.79
CA GLN A 241 15.32 19.58 2.99
C GLN A 241 15.84 18.14 3.01
N ALA A 242 17.00 17.92 3.63
CA ALA A 242 17.65 16.61 3.74
C ALA A 242 16.99 15.73 4.83
N ILE A 243 15.69 15.59 4.75
CA ILE A 243 14.82 14.80 5.62
C ILE A 243 14.06 13.81 4.75
N ALA A 244 13.89 12.59 5.23
CA ALA A 244 13.09 11.60 4.50
C ALA A 244 11.62 12.04 4.48
N PRO A 245 10.98 12.12 3.30
CA PRO A 245 9.59 12.60 3.19
C PRO A 245 8.56 11.73 3.93
N ILE A 246 8.82 10.43 4.01
CA ILE A 246 8.02 9.50 4.79
C ILE A 246 8.96 8.78 5.76
N GLN A 247 8.66 8.86 7.05
CA GLN A 247 9.48 8.32 8.13
C GLN A 247 8.66 7.37 8.99
N ILE A 248 9.09 6.12 9.06
CA ILE A 248 8.54 5.12 9.97
C ILE A 248 9.59 4.90 11.06
N ASN A 249 9.37 5.53 12.22
CA ASN A 249 10.34 5.67 13.30
C ASN A 249 10.11 4.65 14.42
N GLY A 250 11.04 4.60 15.34
CA GLY A 250 10.96 3.78 16.54
C GLY A 250 10.72 2.29 16.21
N ALA A 251 9.71 1.71 16.84
CA ALA A 251 9.26 0.34 16.60
C ALA A 251 7.91 0.28 15.88
N SER A 252 7.54 1.35 15.18
CA SER A 252 6.25 1.50 14.53
C SER A 252 5.95 0.38 13.53
N GLN A 253 4.70 -0.08 13.53
CA GLN A 253 4.18 -1.02 12.54
C GLN A 253 3.13 -0.30 11.66
N VAL A 254 3.42 -0.17 10.38
CA VAL A 254 2.58 0.58 9.45
C VAL A 254 2.19 -0.28 8.26
N ILE A 255 0.89 -0.34 7.98
CA ILE A 255 0.37 -0.82 6.70
C ILE A 255 0.01 0.38 5.85
N THR A 256 0.60 0.45 4.66
CA THR A 256 0.35 1.51 3.69
C THR A 256 -0.35 0.93 2.47
N TYR A 257 -1.57 1.33 2.23
CA TYR A 257 -2.31 1.03 1.01
C TYR A 257 -2.04 2.11 -0.03
N LEU A 258 -1.84 1.70 -1.27
CA LEU A 258 -1.62 2.61 -2.40
C LEU A 258 -2.93 2.86 -3.14
N GLU A 259 -3.25 4.13 -3.37
CA GLU A 259 -4.38 4.58 -4.19
C GLU A 259 -3.87 5.58 -5.23
N GLY A 260 -4.15 5.33 -6.51
CA GLY A 260 -3.66 6.16 -7.62
C GLY A 260 -2.15 6.12 -7.79
N GLU A 261 -1.57 7.21 -8.26
CA GLU A 261 -0.13 7.32 -8.55
C GLU A 261 0.56 8.17 -7.48
N ASN A 262 1.51 7.59 -6.77
CA ASN A 262 2.31 8.26 -5.76
C ASN A 262 3.76 8.37 -6.22
N THR A 263 4.37 9.54 -6.11
CA THR A 263 5.75 9.79 -6.55
C THR A 263 6.55 10.51 -5.47
N ILE A 264 7.74 9.97 -5.14
CA ILE A 264 8.70 10.60 -4.25
C ILE A 264 10.05 10.73 -4.99
N SER A 265 10.58 11.95 -5.12
CA SER A 265 11.81 12.21 -5.87
C SER A 265 12.85 12.94 -5.02
N ILE A 266 13.86 12.22 -4.55
CA ILE A 266 14.96 12.74 -3.73
C ILE A 266 16.13 13.17 -4.61
N ASN A 267 16.57 14.42 -4.50
CA ASN A 267 17.78 14.94 -5.17
C ASN A 267 18.61 15.86 -4.25
N ILE A 268 18.56 15.62 -2.97
CA ILE A 268 19.19 16.46 -1.94
C ILE A 268 20.15 15.65 -1.07
N SER A 269 21.01 16.35 -0.35
CA SER A 269 21.90 15.80 0.66
C SER A 269 22.11 16.79 1.79
N GLY A 270 22.31 16.28 2.98
CA GLY A 270 22.61 17.06 4.17
C GLY A 270 23.84 16.53 4.90
N LYS A 271 24.07 17.02 6.12
CA LYS A 271 25.12 16.54 7.01
C LYS A 271 24.52 15.60 8.04
N SER A 272 25.14 14.44 8.24
CA SER A 272 24.85 13.60 9.40
C SER A 272 25.39 14.21 10.68
N SER A 273 24.98 13.68 11.83
CA SER A 273 25.55 14.05 13.15
C SER A 273 27.08 13.86 13.23
N SER A 274 27.64 12.97 12.40
CA SER A 274 29.09 12.76 12.26
C SER A 274 29.74 13.65 11.18
N GLY A 275 29.01 14.60 10.58
CA GLY A 275 29.49 15.53 9.56
C GLY A 275 29.64 14.94 8.14
N LEU A 276 29.22 13.70 7.92
CA LEU A 276 29.27 13.06 6.59
C LEU A 276 28.14 13.58 5.71
N ASN A 277 28.40 13.73 4.41
CA ASN A 277 27.34 14.01 3.44
C ASN A 277 26.49 12.76 3.25
N VAL A 278 25.20 12.86 3.59
CA VAL A 278 24.19 11.80 3.45
C VAL A 278 23.03 12.30 2.61
N SER A 279 22.35 11.42 1.86
CA SER A 279 21.02 11.72 1.33
C SER A 279 19.97 10.95 2.13
N PRO A 280 18.79 11.52 2.32
CA PRO A 280 17.70 10.81 2.98
C PRO A 280 17.20 9.66 2.11
N ALA A 281 16.48 8.72 2.73
CA ALA A 281 15.63 7.78 2.02
C ALA A 281 14.38 8.49 1.47
N GLY A 282 13.75 7.94 0.45
CA GLY A 282 12.42 8.40 0.03
C GLY A 282 11.35 7.98 1.03
N ILE A 283 11.39 6.72 1.44
CA ILE A 283 10.63 6.20 2.58
C ILE A 283 11.65 5.61 3.56
N SER A 284 11.79 6.25 4.70
CA SER A 284 12.66 5.78 5.78
C SER A 284 11.91 4.78 6.65
N VAL A 285 12.53 3.61 6.87
CA VAL A 285 12.05 2.59 7.79
C VAL A 285 13.16 2.35 8.81
N ALA A 286 13.01 2.90 9.99
CA ALA A 286 14.01 2.78 11.05
C ALA A 286 14.19 1.33 11.51
N SER A 287 15.38 1.01 12.05
CA SER A 287 15.60 -0.30 12.69
C SER A 287 14.57 -0.54 13.79
N GLY A 288 13.96 -1.73 13.82
CA GLY A 288 12.85 -2.09 14.71
C GLY A 288 11.46 -1.74 14.16
N ALA A 289 11.38 -0.85 13.18
CA ALA A 289 10.12 -0.51 12.52
C ALA A 289 9.76 -1.50 11.41
N LYS A 290 8.47 -1.58 11.09
CA LYS A 290 7.93 -2.40 9.99
C LYS A 290 7.02 -1.57 9.10
N LEU A 291 7.34 -1.53 7.82
CA LEU A 291 6.50 -1.00 6.76
C LEU A 291 5.91 -2.16 5.94
N THR A 292 4.60 -2.21 5.84
CA THR A 292 3.90 -3.09 4.89
C THR A 292 3.28 -2.23 3.80
N ILE A 293 3.61 -2.51 2.53
CA ILE A 293 3.00 -1.86 1.35
C ILE A 293 2.02 -2.85 0.74
N ASP A 294 0.79 -2.39 0.54
CA ASP A 294 -0.30 -3.19 -0.04
C ASP A 294 -1.15 -2.33 -0.98
N SER A 295 -2.13 -2.93 -1.62
CA SER A 295 -3.20 -2.25 -2.35
C SER A 295 -4.54 -2.86 -1.96
N GLU A 296 -5.57 -2.04 -1.88
CA GLU A 296 -6.93 -2.59 -1.72
C GLU A 296 -7.30 -3.47 -2.91
N PRO A 297 -7.94 -4.63 -2.68
CA PRO A 297 -8.37 -5.49 -3.76
C PRO A 297 -9.20 -4.73 -4.80
N GLY A 298 -8.74 -4.74 -6.07
CA GLY A 298 -9.41 -4.08 -7.19
C GLY A 298 -9.21 -2.57 -7.30
N GLN A 299 -8.40 -1.96 -6.46
CA GLN A 299 -7.93 -0.57 -6.58
C GLN A 299 -6.41 -0.60 -6.83
N PRO A 300 -5.95 -0.68 -8.09
CA PRO A 300 -4.54 -0.68 -8.39
C PRO A 300 -3.95 0.68 -8.03
N GLY A 301 -3.03 0.69 -7.07
CA GLY A 301 -2.24 1.88 -6.73
C GLY A 301 -0.77 1.63 -7.01
N SER A 302 -0.04 2.73 -7.21
CA SER A 302 1.40 2.68 -7.46
C SER A 302 2.16 3.68 -6.59
N ILE A 303 3.42 3.34 -6.33
CA ILE A 303 4.37 4.27 -5.75
C ILE A 303 5.70 4.19 -6.50
N GLU A 304 6.18 5.33 -6.96
CA GLU A 304 7.50 5.50 -7.53
C GLU A 304 8.39 6.29 -6.57
N VAL A 305 9.49 5.69 -6.14
CA VAL A 305 10.45 6.32 -5.22
C VAL A 305 11.81 6.41 -5.89
N LEU A 306 12.23 7.63 -6.18
CA LEU A 306 13.45 7.94 -6.91
C LEU A 306 14.45 8.63 -6.00
N ASN A 307 15.52 7.96 -5.58
CA ASN A 307 16.67 8.61 -4.94
C ASN A 307 17.74 8.88 -6.01
N LYS A 308 17.72 10.10 -6.54
CA LYS A 308 18.59 10.55 -7.65
C LYS A 308 19.94 11.05 -7.18
N LYS A 309 20.16 11.19 -5.86
CA LYS A 309 21.41 11.77 -5.35
C LYS A 309 22.54 10.75 -5.35
N ASP A 310 23.53 11.00 -6.20
CA ASP A 310 24.73 10.18 -6.29
C ASP A 310 25.79 10.63 -5.27
N ILE A 311 25.76 10.01 -4.10
CA ILE A 311 26.74 10.22 -3.01
C ILE A 311 27.03 8.91 -2.27
N ARG A 312 28.21 8.85 -1.66
CA ARG A 312 28.71 7.62 -1.00
C ARG A 312 27.82 7.12 0.14
N TRP A 313 27.19 8.02 0.89
CA TRP A 313 26.38 7.69 2.07
C TRP A 313 24.90 7.95 1.77
N ALA A 314 24.42 7.41 0.67
CA ALA A 314 23.04 7.56 0.28
C ALA A 314 22.11 6.64 1.09
N GLY A 315 20.94 7.15 1.41
CA GLY A 315 19.80 6.36 1.85
C GLY A 315 19.30 5.44 0.72
N ALA A 316 18.56 4.43 1.08
CA ALA A 316 17.79 3.63 0.14
C ALA A 316 16.71 4.48 -0.52
N ALA A 317 16.13 4.05 -1.66
CA ALA A 317 14.90 4.68 -2.09
C ALA A 317 13.76 4.33 -1.10
N ILE A 318 13.60 3.04 -0.74
CA ILE A 318 12.71 2.57 0.32
C ILE A 318 13.52 1.76 1.32
N GLY A 319 13.62 2.20 2.57
CA GLY A 319 14.31 1.47 3.64
C GLY A 319 15.17 2.34 4.53
N GLY A 320 16.48 2.05 4.62
CA GLY A 320 17.38 2.76 5.52
C GLY A 320 17.64 4.19 5.09
N ASP A 321 17.47 5.12 6.02
CA ASP A 321 17.89 6.51 5.84
C ASP A 321 19.41 6.64 5.79
N GLY A 322 19.91 7.74 5.22
CA GLY A 322 21.34 7.94 5.03
C GLY A 322 22.13 7.81 6.35
N GLY A 323 22.93 6.77 6.47
CA GLY A 323 23.69 6.49 7.67
C GLY A 323 22.96 5.74 8.79
N GLN A 324 21.74 5.22 8.53
CA GLN A 324 20.93 4.46 9.50
C GLN A 324 20.68 3.04 8.99
N ASP A 325 20.53 2.07 9.92
CA ASP A 325 20.06 0.72 9.62
C ASP A 325 18.55 0.76 9.29
N ALA A 326 18.09 -0.19 8.47
CA ALA A 326 16.70 -0.34 8.09
C ALA A 326 16.00 -1.43 8.89
N GLY A 327 14.73 -1.23 9.19
CA GLY A 327 13.84 -2.23 9.77
C GLY A 327 13.29 -3.21 8.72
N THR A 328 12.08 -3.66 8.94
CA THR A 328 11.40 -4.65 8.08
C THR A 328 10.54 -3.97 7.01
N ILE A 329 10.69 -4.41 5.78
CA ILE A 329 9.89 -3.95 4.62
C ILE A 329 9.13 -5.15 4.07
N HIS A 330 7.80 -5.07 4.03
CA HIS A 330 6.94 -6.12 3.48
C HIS A 330 6.07 -5.56 2.35
N ILE A 331 6.24 -6.08 1.13
CA ILE A 331 5.40 -5.72 -0.02
C ILE A 331 4.43 -6.87 -0.28
N LYS A 332 3.14 -6.59 -0.13
CA LYS A 332 2.03 -7.53 -0.33
C LYS A 332 1.26 -7.27 -1.61
N GLY A 333 1.19 -6.01 -2.06
CA GLY A 333 0.36 -5.61 -3.19
C GLY A 333 0.81 -4.28 -3.80
N GLY A 334 0.07 -3.82 -4.80
CA GLY A 334 0.33 -2.59 -5.53
C GLY A 334 1.51 -2.67 -6.51
N THR A 335 1.78 -1.54 -7.16
CA THR A 335 2.97 -1.37 -8.01
C THR A 335 3.99 -0.51 -7.29
N VAL A 336 5.16 -1.07 -7.00
CA VAL A 336 6.25 -0.40 -6.29
C VAL A 336 7.46 -0.27 -7.22
N ILE A 337 7.83 0.97 -7.52
CA ILE A 337 9.01 1.30 -8.34
C ILE A 337 10.00 2.05 -7.45
N ALA A 338 11.17 1.46 -7.22
CA ALA A 338 12.22 2.05 -6.41
C ALA A 338 13.52 2.18 -7.21
N THR A 339 14.11 3.37 -7.24
CA THR A 339 15.37 3.62 -7.93
C THR A 339 16.35 4.32 -7.00
N SER A 340 17.57 3.79 -6.91
CA SER A 340 18.70 4.41 -6.23
C SER A 340 19.83 4.71 -7.22
N ALA A 341 20.27 5.95 -7.28
CA ALA A 341 21.38 6.36 -8.14
C ALA A 341 22.76 5.99 -7.58
N SER A 342 22.86 5.54 -6.32
CA SER A 342 24.11 5.50 -5.59
C SER A 342 24.34 4.20 -4.79
N PHE A 343 24.97 4.34 -3.64
CA PHE A 343 25.48 3.25 -2.80
C PHE A 343 24.44 2.59 -1.89
N GLY A 344 23.29 3.24 -1.66
CA GLY A 344 22.14 2.62 -1.01
C GLY A 344 21.44 1.62 -1.94
N ALA A 345 20.76 0.63 -1.39
CA ALA A 345 19.87 -0.24 -2.14
C ALA A 345 18.68 0.54 -2.71
N ALA A 346 18.04 0.06 -3.77
CA ALA A 346 16.77 0.64 -4.17
C ALA A 346 15.69 0.28 -3.12
N ILE A 347 15.59 -0.99 -2.72
CA ILE A 347 14.76 -1.42 -1.60
C ILE A 347 15.67 -2.12 -0.59
N GLY A 348 15.77 -1.58 0.62
CA GLY A 348 16.52 -2.20 1.70
C GLY A 348 17.46 -1.27 2.46
N ALA A 349 18.75 -1.63 2.59
CA ALA A 349 19.66 -0.88 3.43
C ALA A 349 20.24 0.36 2.75
N SER A 350 20.52 1.41 3.53
CA SER A 350 21.37 2.52 3.12
C SER A 350 22.84 2.09 2.99
N ALA A 351 23.67 2.96 2.39
CA ALA A 351 25.11 2.71 2.25
C ALA A 351 25.79 2.48 3.60
N GLY A 352 26.50 1.38 3.73
CA GLY A 352 27.24 1.03 4.94
C GLY A 352 26.38 0.53 6.11
N LYS A 353 25.14 0.12 5.87
CA LYS A 353 24.15 -0.25 6.88
C LYS A 353 23.46 -1.59 6.58
N SER A 354 22.74 -2.11 7.56
CA SER A 354 21.98 -3.37 7.50
C SER A 354 20.50 -3.11 7.23
N VAL A 355 19.80 -4.14 6.77
CA VAL A 355 18.32 -4.22 6.76
C VAL A 355 17.90 -5.49 7.50
N GLU A 356 16.87 -5.41 8.32
CA GLU A 356 16.40 -6.55 9.10
C GLU A 356 15.78 -7.61 8.18
N GLU A 357 14.69 -7.28 7.49
CA GLU A 357 14.05 -8.19 6.53
C GLU A 357 13.40 -7.40 5.39
N ILE A 358 13.51 -7.92 4.18
CA ILE A 358 12.68 -7.52 3.03
C ILE A 358 11.87 -8.74 2.64
N ARG A 359 10.54 -8.62 2.69
CA ARG A 359 9.60 -9.67 2.31
C ARG A 359 8.73 -9.20 1.16
N ILE A 360 8.61 -10.01 0.11
CA ILE A 360 7.71 -9.75 -1.01
C ILE A 360 6.80 -10.96 -1.16
N SER A 361 5.52 -10.77 -0.90
CA SER A 361 4.51 -11.83 -1.02
C SER A 361 3.49 -11.57 -2.12
N GLY A 362 3.54 -10.39 -2.76
CA GLY A 362 2.65 -10.02 -3.86
C GLY A 362 3.04 -8.69 -4.52
N GLY A 363 2.17 -8.17 -5.37
CA GLY A 363 2.37 -6.92 -6.09
C GLY A 363 3.33 -7.01 -7.27
N THR A 364 3.57 -5.84 -7.88
CA THR A 364 4.57 -5.67 -8.95
C THR A 364 5.67 -4.76 -8.44
N VAL A 365 6.88 -5.29 -8.30
CA VAL A 365 8.04 -4.60 -7.72
C VAL A 365 9.11 -4.40 -8.77
N THR A 366 9.51 -3.15 -8.99
CA THR A 366 10.67 -2.81 -9.82
C THR A 366 11.69 -2.07 -8.96
N ALA A 367 12.86 -2.67 -8.76
CA ALA A 367 13.93 -2.14 -7.91
C ALA A 367 15.24 -2.00 -8.70
N LYS A 368 15.71 -0.77 -8.88
CA LYS A 368 16.91 -0.47 -9.68
C LYS A 368 17.95 0.28 -8.85
N SER A 369 19.13 -0.29 -8.69
CA SER A 369 20.32 0.44 -8.23
C SER A 369 21.24 0.73 -9.41
N SER A 370 21.52 2.00 -9.66
CA SER A 370 22.35 2.40 -10.80
C SER A 370 23.86 2.37 -10.48
N SER A 371 24.24 2.00 -9.26
CA SER A 371 25.62 1.99 -8.78
C SER A 371 25.93 0.74 -7.92
N ASN A 372 26.36 0.94 -6.69
CA ASN A 372 26.99 -0.11 -5.86
C ASN A 372 26.03 -0.79 -4.87
N GLY A 373 24.86 -0.22 -4.59
CA GLY A 373 23.83 -0.88 -3.80
C GLY A 373 23.21 -2.06 -4.54
N ALA A 374 22.57 -2.97 -3.84
CA ALA A 374 21.71 -3.98 -4.46
C ALA A 374 20.44 -3.34 -5.04
N GLY A 375 19.81 -3.97 -6.02
CA GLY A 375 18.43 -3.61 -6.40
C GLY A 375 17.50 -3.84 -5.21
N ILE A 376 17.44 -5.06 -4.71
CA ILE A 376 16.75 -5.45 -3.47
C ILE A 376 17.76 -6.05 -2.52
N GLY A 377 17.94 -5.44 -1.33
CA GLY A 377 18.83 -6.01 -0.32
C GLY A 377 19.71 -5.01 0.42
N THR A 378 21.01 -5.24 0.48
CA THR A 378 21.90 -4.38 1.24
C THR A 378 22.51 -3.26 0.39
N GLY A 379 22.83 -2.13 1.02
CA GLY A 379 23.70 -1.12 0.45
C GLY A 379 25.16 -1.57 0.35
N SER A 380 25.99 -0.81 -0.36
CA SER A 380 27.43 -1.10 -0.40
C SER A 380 28.12 -0.75 0.93
N ALA A 381 29.20 -1.45 1.28
CA ALA A 381 29.92 -1.20 2.55
C ALA A 381 31.43 -1.38 2.43
N ASN A 382 32.19 -0.70 3.34
CA ASN A 382 33.65 -0.67 3.29
C ASN A 382 34.35 -1.71 4.16
N SER A 383 33.91 -1.97 5.38
CA SER A 383 34.73 -2.83 6.30
C SER A 383 33.93 -3.41 7.48
N GLN A 384 32.74 -2.97 7.76
CA GLN A 384 31.96 -3.47 8.88
C GLN A 384 30.93 -4.50 8.41
N LYS A 385 30.68 -5.52 9.25
CA LYS A 385 29.69 -6.55 8.96
C LYS A 385 28.30 -5.94 8.77
N ARG A 386 27.67 -6.25 7.66
CA ARG A 386 26.33 -5.84 7.29
C ARG A 386 25.48 -7.06 6.95
N THR A 387 24.24 -7.04 7.31
CA THR A 387 23.34 -8.17 7.09
C THR A 387 22.05 -7.68 6.43
N GLY A 388 21.44 -8.58 5.66
CA GLY A 388 20.12 -8.39 5.09
C GLY A 388 19.45 -9.73 4.87
N LYS A 389 18.19 -9.86 5.24
CA LYS A 389 17.35 -11.02 4.93
C LYS A 389 16.33 -10.60 3.86
N ILE A 390 16.20 -11.42 2.82
CA ILE A 390 15.29 -11.20 1.70
C ILE A 390 14.48 -12.47 1.52
N VAL A 391 13.16 -12.34 1.53
CA VAL A 391 12.21 -13.44 1.34
C VAL A 391 11.23 -13.06 0.25
N ILE A 392 11.18 -13.87 -0.82
CA ILE A 392 10.22 -13.68 -1.92
C ILE A 392 9.30 -14.89 -1.96
N GLU A 393 8.03 -14.66 -1.70
CA GLU A 393 6.98 -15.68 -1.63
C GLU A 393 5.99 -15.60 -2.80
N GLY A 394 6.00 -14.49 -3.55
CA GLY A 394 5.06 -14.24 -4.64
C GLY A 394 5.29 -12.89 -5.31
N GLY A 395 4.37 -12.48 -6.18
CA GLY A 395 4.42 -11.23 -6.93
C GLY A 395 5.27 -11.28 -8.19
N THR A 396 5.33 -10.13 -8.89
CA THR A 396 6.22 -9.93 -10.04
C THR A 396 7.35 -9.00 -9.63
N VAL A 397 8.59 -9.49 -9.64
CA VAL A 397 9.75 -8.78 -9.12
C VAL A 397 10.78 -8.56 -10.23
N ASN A 398 11.09 -7.29 -10.53
CA ASN A 398 12.14 -6.87 -11.45
C ASN A 398 13.24 -6.16 -10.65
N ALA A 399 14.40 -6.78 -10.51
CA ALA A 399 15.49 -6.24 -9.71
C ALA A 399 16.78 -6.11 -10.52
N SER A 400 17.42 -4.95 -10.42
CA SER A 400 18.66 -4.71 -11.15
C SER A 400 19.69 -3.89 -10.37
N SER A 401 20.99 -4.17 -10.64
CA SER A 401 22.07 -3.38 -10.08
C SER A 401 23.25 -3.28 -11.06
N TRP A 402 24.15 -2.30 -10.83
CA TRP A 402 25.40 -2.20 -11.56
C TRP A 402 26.47 -3.10 -10.93
N SER A 403 26.94 -2.83 -9.72
CA SER A 403 28.00 -3.60 -9.05
C SER A 403 27.51 -4.41 -7.83
N GLY A 404 26.38 -4.07 -7.24
CA GLY A 404 25.69 -4.91 -6.30
C GLY A 404 24.96 -6.06 -7.00
N ALA A 405 24.37 -6.95 -6.25
CA ALA A 405 23.43 -7.94 -6.80
C ALA A 405 22.13 -7.29 -7.25
N GLY A 406 21.46 -7.88 -8.25
CA GLY A 406 20.06 -7.53 -8.53
C GLY A 406 19.21 -7.75 -7.29
N ILE A 407 19.25 -8.96 -6.73
CA ILE A 407 18.67 -9.35 -5.46
C ILE A 407 19.77 -9.90 -4.56
N GLY A 408 20.06 -9.26 -3.44
CA GLY A 408 21.05 -9.76 -2.50
C GLY A 408 21.97 -8.71 -1.89
N SER A 409 23.27 -8.92 -1.90
CA SER A 409 24.20 -7.99 -1.27
C SER A 409 24.70 -6.90 -2.22
N GLY A 410 24.92 -5.70 -1.67
CA GLY A 410 25.61 -4.61 -2.35
C GLY A 410 27.12 -4.89 -2.54
N PHE A 411 27.82 -3.95 -3.17
CA PHE A 411 29.24 -4.01 -3.41
C PHE A 411 30.07 -3.87 -2.12
N GLY A 412 31.06 -4.72 -1.93
CA GLY A 412 32.08 -4.63 -0.86
C GLY A 412 33.35 -3.94 -1.35
N TYR A 413 33.90 -3.01 -0.57
CA TYR A 413 35.08 -2.25 -0.95
C TYR A 413 36.39 -2.90 -0.49
N VAL A 414 36.33 -3.89 0.40
CA VAL A 414 37.51 -4.55 0.94
C VAL A 414 37.51 -6.02 0.52
N PRO A 415 38.38 -6.43 -0.39
CA PRO A 415 38.52 -7.82 -0.77
C PRO A 415 38.76 -8.70 0.47
N GLY A 416 38.00 -9.79 0.57
CA GLY A 416 38.17 -10.73 1.67
C GLY A 416 37.48 -10.38 2.98
N SER A 417 36.84 -9.22 3.07
CA SER A 417 35.96 -8.96 4.17
C SER A 417 34.62 -9.67 3.93
N SER A 418 34.26 -10.65 4.76
CA SER A 418 32.88 -11.18 4.84
C SER A 418 31.92 -10.14 5.41
N ALA A 419 32.12 -8.88 5.04
CA ALA A 419 31.47 -7.73 5.66
C ALA A 419 29.99 -7.57 5.27
N ILE A 420 29.60 -8.07 4.08
CA ILE A 420 28.23 -7.96 3.58
C ILE A 420 27.69 -9.36 3.36
N ILE A 421 26.63 -9.72 4.06
CA ILE A 421 25.99 -11.03 3.98
C ILE A 421 24.50 -10.82 3.70
N ALA A 422 24.05 -11.32 2.55
CA ALA A 422 22.63 -11.39 2.25
C ALA A 422 22.13 -12.83 2.38
N LYS A 423 21.06 -13.04 3.16
CA LYS A 423 20.30 -14.30 3.17
C LYS A 423 19.10 -14.14 2.26
N ILE A 424 19.02 -14.95 1.23
CA ILE A 424 18.00 -14.85 0.17
C ILE A 424 17.22 -16.15 0.14
N GLU A 425 15.91 -16.06 0.28
CA GLU A 425 14.95 -17.17 0.24
C GLU A 425 13.89 -16.85 -0.82
N ILE A 426 13.75 -17.70 -1.82
CA ILE A 426 12.78 -17.57 -2.91
C ILE A 426 11.87 -18.79 -2.91
N HIS A 427 10.62 -18.57 -2.52
CA HIS A 427 9.59 -19.59 -2.37
C HIS A 427 8.51 -19.50 -3.45
N GLY A 428 8.51 -18.45 -4.27
CA GLY A 428 7.49 -18.22 -5.31
C GLY A 428 7.71 -16.91 -6.07
N GLY A 429 6.74 -16.54 -6.89
CA GLY A 429 6.72 -15.31 -7.67
C GLY A 429 7.36 -15.42 -9.04
N MET A 430 7.18 -14.35 -9.82
CA MET A 430 7.78 -14.17 -11.15
C MET A 430 8.91 -13.15 -11.05
N ILE A 431 10.16 -13.61 -11.15
CA ILE A 431 11.34 -12.83 -10.80
C ILE A 431 12.21 -12.62 -12.04
N THR A 432 12.48 -11.36 -12.36
CA THR A 432 13.48 -10.96 -13.34
C THR A 432 14.63 -10.27 -12.61
N ALA A 433 15.83 -10.80 -12.70
CA ALA A 433 16.99 -10.27 -12.02
C ALA A 433 18.15 -10.01 -12.96
N TYR A 434 18.85 -8.87 -12.76
CA TYR A 434 19.97 -8.42 -13.54
C TYR A 434 21.08 -7.84 -12.66
N SER A 435 22.33 -8.09 -13.02
CA SER A 435 23.48 -7.33 -12.50
C SER A 435 24.58 -7.25 -13.53
N TYR A 436 25.33 -6.14 -13.55
CA TYR A 436 26.50 -5.99 -14.44
C TYR A 436 27.75 -6.67 -13.86
N ASP A 437 28.16 -6.34 -12.62
CA ASP A 437 29.33 -6.90 -11.94
C ASP A 437 28.98 -7.93 -10.85
N GLY A 438 27.85 -7.76 -10.15
CA GLY A 438 27.35 -8.68 -9.15
C GLY A 438 26.66 -9.91 -9.75
N ALA A 439 26.20 -10.82 -8.91
CA ALA A 439 25.27 -11.85 -9.32
C ALA A 439 23.88 -11.23 -9.60
N CYS A 440 23.11 -11.82 -10.49
CA CYS A 440 21.70 -11.40 -10.64
C CYS A 440 20.96 -11.64 -9.31
N ILE A 441 21.14 -12.84 -8.71
CA ILE A 441 20.65 -13.19 -7.38
C ILE A 441 21.84 -13.72 -6.56
N GLY A 442 22.16 -13.08 -5.44
CA GLY A 442 23.26 -13.52 -4.60
C GLY A 442 24.16 -12.39 -4.13
N SER A 443 25.47 -12.52 -4.39
CA SER A 443 26.46 -11.57 -3.93
C SER A 443 26.69 -10.44 -4.93
N GLY A 444 26.81 -9.22 -4.44
CA GLY A 444 27.50 -8.17 -5.17
C GLY A 444 29.00 -8.45 -5.30
N ARG A 445 29.73 -7.57 -5.98
CA ARG A 445 31.17 -7.66 -6.06
C ARG A 445 31.78 -7.61 -4.65
N ASP A 446 32.78 -8.43 -4.35
CA ASP A 446 33.48 -8.50 -3.05
C ASP A 446 32.60 -8.71 -1.81
N SER A 447 31.45 -9.36 -1.95
CA SER A 447 30.52 -9.66 -0.87
C SER A 447 30.08 -11.12 -0.82
N SER A 448 29.31 -11.53 0.16
CA SER A 448 28.81 -12.90 0.34
C SER A 448 27.28 -12.96 0.41
N SER A 449 26.76 -14.18 0.23
CA SER A 449 25.33 -14.45 0.35
C SER A 449 25.07 -15.94 0.61
N SER A 450 23.85 -16.24 1.09
CA SER A 450 23.28 -17.58 0.97
C SER A 450 21.97 -17.48 0.19
N VAL A 451 21.74 -18.39 -0.73
CA VAL A 451 20.59 -18.40 -1.63
C VAL A 451 19.86 -19.73 -1.49
N LEU A 452 18.57 -19.67 -1.18
CA LEU A 452 17.65 -20.81 -1.20
C LEU A 452 16.56 -20.53 -2.25
N ILE A 453 16.34 -21.48 -3.15
CA ILE A 453 15.27 -21.44 -4.15
C ILE A 453 14.48 -22.74 -4.06
N ASP A 454 13.22 -22.66 -3.70
CA ASP A 454 12.33 -23.81 -3.63
C ASP A 454 10.99 -23.60 -4.38
N GLY A 455 10.88 -22.49 -5.13
CA GLY A 455 9.75 -22.17 -5.97
C GLY A 455 10.04 -20.97 -6.88
N GLY A 456 9.02 -20.52 -7.60
CA GLY A 456 9.06 -19.34 -8.46
C GLY A 456 9.53 -19.55 -9.88
N THR A 457 9.22 -18.58 -10.72
CA THR A 457 9.71 -18.47 -12.10
C THR A 457 10.79 -17.41 -12.15
N ILE A 458 12.05 -17.83 -12.36
CA ILE A 458 13.21 -16.96 -12.24
C ILE A 458 13.82 -16.77 -13.62
N CYS A 459 13.78 -15.54 -14.10
CA CYS A 459 14.32 -15.11 -15.38
C CYS A 459 15.57 -14.26 -15.15
N LEU A 460 16.71 -14.78 -15.47
CA LEU A 460 17.99 -14.13 -15.26
C LEU A 460 18.44 -13.41 -16.54
N VAL A 461 18.79 -12.14 -16.40
CA VAL A 461 19.28 -11.31 -17.51
C VAL A 461 20.69 -10.87 -17.18
N LYS A 462 21.66 -11.34 -17.94
CA LYS A 462 23.04 -10.90 -17.77
C LYS A 462 23.65 -10.49 -19.10
N LYS A 463 24.22 -9.29 -19.13
CA LYS A 463 24.96 -8.80 -20.29
C LYS A 463 26.28 -9.55 -20.43
N ASN A 464 26.67 -9.86 -21.66
CA ASN A 464 27.92 -10.57 -21.94
C ASN A 464 29.13 -9.91 -21.27
N ASN A 465 29.97 -10.73 -20.69
CA ASN A 465 31.25 -10.35 -20.12
C ASN A 465 32.29 -10.02 -21.20
N GLU A 466 32.10 -8.93 -21.92
CA GLU A 466 33.18 -8.44 -22.82
C GLU A 466 34.47 -8.10 -22.07
N SER A 467 34.39 -8.00 -20.73
CA SER A 467 35.54 -7.63 -19.87
C SER A 467 36.13 -8.79 -19.03
N GLY A 468 35.76 -10.05 -19.28
CA GLY A 468 36.30 -11.20 -18.52
C GLY A 468 35.85 -11.29 -17.05
N ARG A 469 34.81 -10.60 -16.66
CA ARG A 469 34.25 -10.57 -15.28
C ARG A 469 33.37 -11.77 -15.05
N ASN A 470 33.84 -12.77 -14.32
CA ASN A 470 33.19 -14.06 -14.08
C ASN A 470 32.26 -14.04 -12.86
N ALA A 471 31.21 -13.23 -12.84
CA ALA A 471 30.19 -13.35 -11.82
C ALA A 471 29.17 -14.43 -12.22
N ALA A 472 28.64 -15.15 -11.23
CA ALA A 472 27.52 -16.07 -11.43
C ALA A 472 26.22 -15.31 -11.76
N HIS A 473 25.28 -15.98 -12.43
CA HIS A 473 23.91 -15.46 -12.49
C HIS A 473 23.23 -15.63 -11.13
N ILE A 474 23.38 -16.80 -10.49
CA ILE A 474 22.97 -17.03 -9.11
C ILE A 474 24.18 -17.45 -8.30
N GLY A 475 24.39 -16.79 -7.17
CA GLY A 475 25.45 -17.09 -6.22
C GLY A 475 26.48 -15.98 -6.14
N LYS A 476 27.71 -16.24 -6.61
CA LYS A 476 28.87 -15.37 -6.37
C LYS A 476 28.99 -14.21 -7.36
N GLY A 477 29.21 -12.99 -6.86
CA GLY A 477 29.58 -11.81 -7.63
C GLY A 477 31.05 -11.82 -8.10
N TYR A 478 31.46 -10.86 -8.94
CA TYR A 478 32.80 -10.69 -9.45
C TYR A 478 33.82 -10.39 -8.33
N GLU A 479 35.03 -10.86 -8.48
CA GLU A 479 36.23 -10.62 -7.60
C GLU A 479 36.11 -10.99 -6.12
N SER A 480 35.00 -11.52 -5.66
CA SER A 480 34.83 -11.91 -4.28
C SER A 480 35.63 -13.17 -3.91
N THR A 481 36.94 -13.00 -3.68
CA THR A 481 37.91 -14.10 -3.56
C THR A 481 37.96 -14.80 -2.20
N GLN A 482 37.26 -14.33 -1.19
CA GLN A 482 37.34 -14.85 0.18
C GLN A 482 36.04 -14.80 0.97
N ALA A 483 34.90 -14.71 0.33
CA ALA A 483 33.60 -14.66 1.00
C ALA A 483 32.75 -15.89 0.65
N PRO A 484 32.23 -16.64 1.64
CA PRO A 484 31.38 -17.80 1.39
C PRO A 484 30.12 -17.42 0.67
N THR A 485 29.68 -18.25 -0.24
CA THR A 485 28.41 -18.13 -0.93
C THR A 485 27.84 -19.53 -1.16
N ASP A 486 26.68 -19.79 -0.56
CA ASP A 486 26.00 -21.08 -0.72
C ASP A 486 24.75 -20.88 -1.61
N VAL A 487 24.49 -21.87 -2.46
CA VAL A 487 23.30 -21.92 -3.32
C VAL A 487 22.63 -23.27 -3.15
N THR A 488 21.40 -23.23 -2.67
CA THR A 488 20.51 -24.39 -2.51
C THR A 488 19.32 -24.22 -3.43
N ILE A 489 19.05 -25.23 -4.28
CA ILE A 489 17.92 -25.24 -5.22
C ILE A 489 17.13 -26.54 -5.02
N THR A 490 15.88 -26.39 -4.60
CA THR A 490 14.96 -27.50 -4.37
C THR A 490 13.63 -27.28 -5.09
N GLY A 491 13.55 -26.29 -5.97
CA GLY A 491 12.33 -25.98 -6.71
C GLY A 491 12.52 -24.83 -7.70
N GLY A 492 11.41 -24.43 -8.29
CA GLY A 492 11.34 -23.32 -9.23
C GLY A 492 11.77 -23.67 -10.66
N THR A 493 11.56 -22.74 -11.57
CA THR A 493 12.16 -22.77 -12.91
C THR A 493 13.12 -21.62 -13.08
N ILE A 494 14.33 -21.88 -13.59
CA ILE A 494 15.40 -20.90 -13.68
C ILE A 494 15.87 -20.83 -15.12
N CYS A 495 15.50 -19.77 -15.83
CA CYS A 495 15.84 -19.55 -17.22
C CYS A 495 16.79 -18.37 -17.41
N LEU A 496 17.40 -18.26 -18.59
CA LEU A 496 18.25 -17.17 -19.00
C LEU A 496 17.56 -16.40 -20.14
N ILE A 497 17.37 -15.09 -19.97
CA ILE A 497 16.79 -14.20 -21.00
C ILE A 497 17.91 -13.39 -21.65
N GLY A 498 17.86 -13.26 -23.00
CA GLY A 498 18.84 -12.47 -23.75
C GLY A 498 20.24 -13.07 -23.73
N ALA A 499 20.30 -14.39 -23.61
CA ALA A 499 21.56 -15.11 -23.59
C ALA A 499 22.33 -14.88 -24.88
N ASP A 500 23.63 -14.68 -24.74
CA ASP A 500 24.60 -14.91 -25.82
C ASP A 500 24.46 -16.35 -26.29
N ARG A 501 24.49 -16.55 -27.62
CA ARG A 501 24.40 -17.90 -28.22
C ARG A 501 25.39 -18.91 -27.65
N ASN A 502 26.40 -18.43 -26.92
CA ASN A 502 27.45 -19.22 -26.32
C ASN A 502 27.20 -19.65 -24.86
N ILE A 503 26.14 -19.16 -24.20
CA ILE A 503 25.79 -19.54 -22.81
C ILE A 503 24.33 -19.93 -22.77
N PRO A 504 23.99 -21.17 -23.13
CA PRO A 504 22.60 -21.62 -23.21
C PRO A 504 21.94 -21.81 -21.84
N ARG A 505 22.69 -21.78 -20.76
CA ARG A 505 22.23 -22.02 -19.38
C ARG A 505 22.74 -20.97 -18.40
N PRO A 506 21.97 -20.72 -17.29
CA PRO A 506 22.47 -19.89 -16.19
C PRO A 506 23.77 -20.43 -15.59
N ILE A 507 24.68 -19.51 -15.27
CA ILE A 507 25.89 -19.84 -14.51
C ILE A 507 25.54 -19.76 -13.03
N ILE A 508 25.50 -20.90 -12.34
CA ILE A 508 25.14 -21.00 -10.93
C ILE A 508 26.25 -21.65 -10.17
N TYR A 509 26.87 -20.97 -9.21
CA TYR A 509 27.84 -21.53 -8.31
C TYR A 509 27.93 -20.74 -7.00
N GLY A 510 28.22 -21.48 -5.94
CA GLY A 510 28.65 -20.93 -4.68
C GLY A 510 30.18 -20.82 -4.58
N TRP A 511 30.64 -20.48 -3.39
CA TRP A 511 32.05 -20.32 -3.08
C TRP A 511 32.34 -20.76 -1.65
N GLU A 512 33.22 -21.72 -1.46
CA GLU A 512 33.52 -22.30 -0.15
C GLU A 512 35.04 -22.35 0.10
N LYS A 513 35.40 -22.40 1.37
CA LYS A 513 36.81 -22.59 1.77
C LYS A 513 37.07 -24.08 1.96
N ALA A 514 38.00 -24.62 1.14
CA ALA A 514 38.51 -25.98 1.25
C ALA A 514 39.94 -25.94 1.79
N GLY A 515 40.15 -26.21 3.06
CA GLY A 515 41.40 -25.98 3.75
C GLY A 515 41.80 -24.49 3.75
N GLU A 516 42.97 -24.15 3.19
CA GLU A 516 43.41 -22.76 3.04
C GLU A 516 42.97 -22.09 1.74
N LYS A 517 42.43 -22.85 0.79
CA LYS A 517 42.07 -22.35 -0.55
C LYS A 517 40.56 -22.14 -0.69
N TRP A 518 40.20 -21.10 -1.41
CA TRP A 518 38.85 -20.87 -1.85
C TRP A 518 38.59 -21.53 -3.20
N GLN A 519 37.46 -22.22 -3.32
CA GLN A 519 37.05 -22.92 -4.55
C GLN A 519 35.58 -22.72 -4.86
N LYS A 520 35.24 -22.92 -6.15
CA LYS A 520 33.87 -22.97 -6.60
C LYS A 520 33.17 -24.19 -6.02
N ASN A 521 31.97 -24.04 -5.51
CA ASN A 521 31.10 -25.15 -5.18
C ASN A 521 29.85 -25.12 -6.08
N THR A 522 29.33 -26.31 -6.41
CA THR A 522 28.11 -26.47 -7.21
C THR A 522 26.92 -26.14 -6.34
N ALA A 523 25.83 -25.61 -6.95
CA ALA A 523 24.53 -25.52 -6.27
C ALA A 523 24.09 -26.91 -5.78
N LYS A 524 23.44 -26.94 -4.63
CA LYS A 524 23.07 -28.19 -3.92
C LYS A 524 21.58 -28.25 -3.73
N ASP A 525 21.03 -29.45 -3.54
CA ASP A 525 19.67 -29.66 -3.04
C ASP A 525 19.61 -29.48 -1.50
N GLY A 526 18.43 -29.67 -0.92
CA GLY A 526 18.21 -29.57 0.54
C GLY A 526 19.00 -30.64 1.35
N ASN A 527 19.48 -31.72 0.73
CA ASN A 527 20.27 -32.75 1.33
C ASN A 527 21.80 -32.56 1.09
N GLY A 528 22.18 -31.47 0.46
CA GLY A 528 23.59 -31.16 0.13
C GLY A 528 24.13 -31.89 -1.09
N LYS A 529 23.30 -32.57 -1.90
CA LYS A 529 23.71 -33.20 -3.15
C LYS A 529 23.82 -32.15 -4.25
N PRO A 530 24.85 -32.15 -5.11
CA PRO A 530 24.98 -31.29 -6.27
C PRO A 530 23.79 -31.43 -7.21
N VAL A 531 23.27 -30.30 -7.73
CA VAL A 531 22.18 -30.28 -8.69
C VAL A 531 22.63 -29.83 -10.07
N TYR A 532 22.01 -30.37 -11.11
CA TYR A 532 22.39 -30.22 -12.51
C TYR A 532 21.21 -29.68 -13.34
N PHE A 533 21.54 -28.89 -14.34
CA PHE A 533 20.59 -28.28 -15.24
C PHE A 533 19.83 -29.33 -16.02
N THR A 534 18.51 -29.28 -15.94
CA THR A 534 17.60 -30.26 -16.52
C THR A 534 16.41 -29.51 -17.17
N THR A 535 16.05 -29.92 -18.36
CA THR A 535 14.96 -29.32 -19.13
C THR A 535 13.85 -30.30 -19.39
N ALA A 536 12.62 -29.77 -19.49
CA ALA A 536 11.46 -30.51 -20.00
C ALA A 536 10.70 -29.60 -20.97
N ASP A 537 10.30 -30.16 -22.11
CA ASP A 537 9.51 -29.48 -23.13
C ASP A 537 8.03 -29.77 -22.91
N LEU A 538 7.32 -28.80 -22.35
CA LEU A 538 5.89 -28.89 -22.04
C LEU A 538 5.02 -28.29 -23.15
N THR A 539 5.61 -27.98 -24.32
CA THR A 539 4.87 -27.45 -25.49
C THR A 539 3.67 -28.35 -25.83
N GLY A 540 2.49 -27.74 -25.93
CA GLY A 540 1.25 -28.45 -26.22
C GLY A 540 0.62 -29.15 -25.00
N ILE A 541 1.25 -29.20 -23.82
CA ILE A 541 0.64 -29.60 -22.55
C ILE A 541 0.11 -28.35 -21.85
N TYR A 542 0.94 -27.33 -21.79
CA TYR A 542 0.60 -26.00 -21.26
C TYR A 542 0.73 -24.96 -22.37
N GLU A 543 -0.08 -23.93 -22.29
CA GLU A 543 0.17 -22.72 -23.06
C GLU A 543 1.49 -22.06 -22.61
N ASN A 544 2.11 -21.31 -23.52
CA ASN A 544 3.34 -20.57 -23.21
C ASN A 544 3.11 -19.59 -22.05
N ASN A 545 4.10 -19.45 -21.17
CA ASN A 545 4.03 -18.65 -19.94
C ASN A 545 2.94 -19.08 -18.95
N THR A 546 2.50 -20.31 -19.00
CA THR A 546 1.42 -20.83 -18.15
C THR A 546 1.96 -21.36 -16.83
N LEU A 547 1.19 -21.18 -15.75
CA LEU A 547 1.50 -21.69 -14.43
C LEU A 547 1.43 -23.23 -14.42
N VAL A 548 2.48 -23.86 -13.94
CA VAL A 548 2.57 -25.30 -13.74
C VAL A 548 2.13 -25.61 -12.30
N GLU A 549 0.87 -25.99 -12.14
CA GLU A 549 0.33 -26.36 -10.83
C GLU A 549 0.53 -27.85 -10.60
N LYS A 550 1.02 -28.24 -9.44
CA LYS A 550 1.13 -29.61 -8.96
C LYS A 550 1.86 -30.56 -9.92
N ALA A 551 3.09 -30.24 -10.22
CA ALA A 551 4.00 -31.22 -10.84
C ALA A 551 4.63 -32.08 -9.74
N GLY A 552 4.80 -33.37 -9.99
CA GLY A 552 5.53 -34.29 -9.14
C GLY A 552 6.80 -34.74 -9.83
N ILE A 553 7.93 -34.79 -9.12
CA ILE A 553 9.15 -35.43 -9.60
C ILE A 553 9.50 -36.56 -8.64
N GLU A 554 9.57 -37.78 -9.16
CA GLU A 554 10.06 -38.94 -8.46
C GLU A 554 11.53 -39.17 -8.84
N GLY A 555 12.38 -39.10 -7.87
CA GLY A 555 13.79 -39.39 -8.00
C GLY A 555 14.37 -39.59 -6.61
N GLU A 556 15.63 -40.06 -6.47
CA GLU A 556 16.25 -40.39 -5.19
C GLU A 556 16.09 -39.25 -4.13
N GLY A 557 14.95 -39.20 -3.44
CA GLY A 557 14.82 -38.64 -2.10
C GLY A 557 14.68 -37.11 -1.98
N SER A 558 14.36 -36.37 -3.04
CA SER A 558 14.16 -34.89 -2.94
C SER A 558 12.83 -34.47 -3.53
N THR A 559 12.01 -33.79 -2.74
CA THR A 559 10.81 -33.11 -3.26
C THR A 559 11.24 -31.82 -3.97
N TYR A 560 10.88 -31.68 -5.24
CA TYR A 560 11.09 -30.44 -5.99
C TYR A 560 9.86 -29.53 -5.87
N GLY A 561 10.06 -28.23 -5.63
CA GLY A 561 8.98 -27.28 -5.41
C GLY A 561 8.51 -26.61 -6.71
N PHE A 562 7.19 -26.56 -6.93
CA PHE A 562 6.58 -25.97 -8.13
C PHE A 562 5.66 -24.79 -7.82
N LYS A 563 5.81 -24.14 -6.65
CA LYS A 563 5.03 -22.95 -6.31
C LYS A 563 5.38 -21.81 -7.28
N ASP A 564 4.38 -21.23 -7.95
CA ASP A 564 4.49 -20.12 -8.92
C ASP A 564 5.47 -20.39 -10.09
N VAL A 565 5.65 -21.64 -10.47
CA VAL A 565 6.50 -22.05 -11.60
C VAL A 565 5.71 -21.94 -12.90
N ARG A 566 6.29 -21.25 -13.90
CA ARG A 566 5.70 -21.09 -15.23
C ARG A 566 6.64 -21.61 -16.31
N THR A 567 6.05 -22.12 -17.38
CA THR A 567 6.80 -22.37 -18.63
C THR A 567 7.32 -21.07 -19.22
N ASP A 568 8.39 -21.14 -20.02
CA ASP A 568 8.87 -19.99 -20.79
C ASP A 568 7.96 -19.70 -22.02
N SER A 569 8.36 -18.70 -22.83
CA SER A 569 7.64 -18.36 -24.08
C SER A 569 7.61 -19.46 -25.13
N ASN A 570 8.41 -20.52 -24.96
CA ASN A 570 8.49 -21.67 -25.86
C ASN A 570 7.89 -22.94 -25.24
N GLY A 571 7.24 -22.82 -24.08
CA GLY A 571 6.64 -23.94 -23.38
C GLY A 571 7.64 -24.82 -22.62
N LYS A 572 8.90 -24.37 -22.43
CA LYS A 572 9.93 -25.13 -21.74
C LYS A 572 9.99 -24.82 -20.25
N LEU A 573 10.39 -25.82 -19.48
CA LEU A 573 10.68 -25.76 -18.05
C LEU A 573 12.16 -26.02 -17.80
N TYR A 574 12.77 -25.26 -16.88
CA TYR A 574 14.18 -25.32 -16.56
C TYR A 574 14.37 -25.61 -15.07
N MET A 575 14.87 -26.78 -14.73
CA MET A 575 14.99 -27.30 -13.38
C MET A 575 16.44 -27.57 -13.00
N TYR A 576 16.71 -27.72 -11.72
CA TYR A 576 18.00 -28.16 -11.20
C TYR A 576 17.79 -29.38 -10.32
N LEU A 577 18.17 -30.56 -10.82
CA LEU A 577 17.90 -31.83 -10.16
C LEU A 577 19.23 -32.54 -9.78
N PRO A 578 19.25 -33.30 -8.66
CA PRO A 578 20.39 -34.12 -8.33
C PRO A 578 20.62 -35.22 -9.39
N ALA A 579 21.84 -35.71 -9.50
CA ALA A 579 22.14 -36.84 -10.39
C ALA A 579 21.30 -38.07 -10.01
N SER A 580 20.67 -38.70 -11.00
CA SER A 580 19.82 -39.88 -10.81
C SER A 580 19.82 -40.73 -12.08
N GLU A 581 19.86 -42.06 -11.96
CA GLU A 581 19.77 -42.99 -13.10
C GLU A 581 18.36 -43.05 -13.70
N ALA A 582 17.32 -42.72 -12.91
CA ALA A 582 15.95 -42.64 -13.39
C ALA A 582 15.20 -41.52 -12.64
N VAL A 583 14.72 -40.54 -13.41
CA VAL A 583 13.83 -39.50 -12.94
C VAL A 583 12.49 -39.67 -13.65
N LYS A 584 11.41 -39.64 -12.88
CA LYS A 584 10.05 -39.54 -13.40
C LYS A 584 9.47 -38.18 -12.97
N ALA A 585 8.84 -37.48 -13.87
CA ALA A 585 8.15 -36.24 -13.63
C ALA A 585 6.78 -36.26 -14.29
N SER A 586 5.76 -35.76 -13.61
CA SER A 586 4.42 -35.63 -14.16
C SER A 586 4.03 -34.15 -14.23
N PHE A 587 3.68 -33.68 -15.42
CA PHE A 587 3.25 -32.32 -15.70
C PHE A 587 1.92 -32.38 -16.47
N GLY A 588 0.84 -31.84 -15.91
CA GLY A 588 -0.46 -31.79 -16.55
C GLY A 588 -1.03 -33.17 -16.92
N GLY A 589 -0.66 -34.19 -16.15
CA GLY A 589 -1.08 -35.58 -16.39
C GLY A 589 -0.25 -36.33 -17.46
N VAL A 590 0.81 -35.69 -17.98
CA VAL A 590 1.75 -36.35 -18.92
C VAL A 590 3.03 -36.72 -18.14
N GLU A 591 3.48 -37.95 -18.31
CA GLU A 591 4.70 -38.43 -17.71
C GLU A 591 5.91 -38.08 -18.57
N PHE A 592 6.97 -37.67 -17.88
CA PHE A 592 8.30 -37.41 -18.43
C PHE A 592 9.28 -38.35 -17.74
N THR A 593 10.19 -38.90 -18.49
CA THR A 593 11.23 -39.76 -17.94
C THR A 593 12.60 -39.34 -18.45
N GLY A 594 13.64 -39.56 -17.65
CA GLY A 594 15.01 -39.28 -18.11
C GLY A 594 16.04 -39.68 -17.06
N LYS A 595 17.33 -39.42 -17.41
CA LYS A 595 18.47 -39.58 -16.53
C LYS A 595 19.10 -38.20 -16.30
N VAL A 596 19.48 -37.91 -15.07
CA VAL A 596 20.25 -36.73 -14.73
C VAL A 596 21.71 -37.12 -14.47
N GLU A 597 22.59 -36.75 -15.37
CA GLU A 597 24.01 -37.07 -15.33
C GLU A 597 24.82 -35.87 -14.80
N ALA A 598 25.74 -36.16 -13.90
CA ALA A 598 26.67 -35.18 -13.36
C ALA A 598 27.60 -34.63 -14.44
N GLY A 599 27.73 -33.31 -14.49
CA GLY A 599 28.65 -32.63 -15.44
C GLY A 599 28.14 -32.52 -16.87
N LYS A 600 26.98 -33.06 -17.19
CA LYS A 600 26.32 -32.86 -18.49
C LYS A 600 25.84 -31.43 -18.63
N ASP A 601 25.97 -30.84 -19.80
CA ASP A 601 25.59 -29.46 -20.05
C ASP A 601 24.08 -29.22 -19.96
N GLU A 602 23.31 -30.20 -20.43
CA GLU A 602 21.86 -30.22 -20.36
C GLU A 602 21.36 -31.66 -20.23
N ASN A 603 20.59 -31.91 -19.19
CA ASN A 603 19.82 -33.13 -19.07
C ASN A 603 18.39 -32.86 -19.59
N VAL A 604 17.79 -33.80 -20.26
CA VAL A 604 16.46 -33.66 -20.84
C VAL A 604 15.55 -34.73 -20.27
N LEU A 605 14.40 -34.32 -19.79
CA LEU A 605 13.32 -35.25 -19.50
C LEU A 605 12.41 -35.36 -20.74
N GLU A 606 12.31 -36.58 -21.28
CA GLU A 606 11.51 -36.88 -22.44
C GLU A 606 10.08 -37.20 -22.05
N ARG A 607 9.12 -36.66 -22.77
CA ARG A 607 7.69 -36.79 -22.53
C ARG A 607 7.07 -38.01 -23.18
N GLU A 608 5.97 -38.44 -22.63
CA GLU A 608 5.10 -39.40 -23.32
C GLU A 608 4.40 -38.79 -24.56
N GLU A 609 3.99 -39.64 -25.50
CA GLU A 609 3.49 -39.22 -26.82
C GLU A 609 2.13 -38.53 -26.79
N ALA A 610 1.32 -38.76 -25.77
CA ALA A 610 0.01 -38.16 -25.61
C ALA A 610 -0.15 -37.53 -24.20
N SER A 611 -0.84 -36.42 -24.12
CA SER A 611 -1.06 -35.74 -22.85
C SER A 611 -2.48 -35.19 -22.71
N ILE A 612 -2.93 -35.05 -21.48
CA ILE A 612 -4.21 -34.43 -21.14
C ILE A 612 -3.97 -32.99 -20.65
N ASP A 613 -4.66 -32.06 -21.30
CA ASP A 613 -4.81 -30.72 -20.78
C ASP A 613 -6.13 -30.64 -19.99
N TYR A 614 -6.01 -30.77 -18.68
CA TYR A 614 -7.16 -30.78 -17.78
C TYR A 614 -7.92 -29.44 -17.76
N ARG A 615 -7.23 -28.30 -18.01
CA ARG A 615 -7.85 -26.96 -17.98
C ARG A 615 -8.69 -26.70 -19.23
N ARG A 616 -8.22 -27.22 -20.38
CA ARG A 616 -8.89 -27.06 -21.67
C ARG A 616 -9.75 -28.27 -22.04
N GLU A 617 -9.68 -29.34 -21.25
CA GLU A 617 -10.42 -30.60 -21.48
C GLU A 617 -10.10 -31.23 -22.83
N VAL A 618 -8.82 -31.28 -23.18
CA VAL A 618 -8.40 -31.84 -24.45
C VAL A 618 -7.33 -32.92 -24.26
N LEU A 619 -7.38 -33.92 -25.12
CA LEU A 619 -6.28 -34.86 -25.34
C LEU A 619 -5.43 -34.32 -26.49
N LYS A 620 -4.16 -34.09 -26.23
CA LYS A 620 -3.19 -33.55 -27.18
C LYS A 620 -2.30 -34.64 -27.72
N ASN A 621 -2.08 -34.61 -29.02
CA ASN A 621 -1.07 -35.42 -29.69
C ASN A 621 0.27 -34.69 -29.56
N MET A 622 1.14 -35.22 -28.73
CA MET A 622 2.49 -34.69 -28.47
C MET A 622 3.55 -35.43 -29.27
N ALA A 623 3.13 -36.51 -30.00
CA ALA A 623 4.03 -37.29 -30.84
C ALA A 623 4.40 -36.55 -32.15
N LEU A 624 5.47 -37.03 -32.79
CA LEU A 624 5.90 -36.55 -34.09
C LEU A 624 5.09 -37.13 -35.28
N TYR A 625 4.03 -37.89 -35.00
CA TYR A 625 3.13 -38.55 -35.96
C TYR A 625 1.69 -38.47 -35.47
N ASP A 626 0.77 -38.87 -36.32
CA ASP A 626 -0.63 -38.89 -35.98
C ASP A 626 -0.90 -39.99 -34.94
N LEU A 627 -1.72 -39.67 -33.96
CA LEU A 627 -2.29 -40.59 -32.99
C LEU A 627 -3.74 -40.88 -33.32
N GLU A 628 -4.28 -41.95 -32.76
CA GLU A 628 -5.71 -42.20 -32.70
C GLU A 628 -6.10 -42.69 -31.30
N TYR A 629 -7.32 -42.38 -30.89
CA TYR A 629 -7.83 -42.70 -29.57
C TYR A 629 -9.20 -43.39 -29.60
N ALA A 630 -9.50 -44.15 -28.56
CA ALA A 630 -10.80 -44.77 -28.33
C ALA A 630 -11.09 -44.89 -26.82
N GLU A 631 -12.37 -45.06 -26.47
CA GLU A 631 -12.83 -45.29 -25.08
C GLU A 631 -12.70 -46.77 -24.65
N SER A 632 -12.34 -47.67 -25.56
CA SER A 632 -12.07 -49.07 -25.30
C SER A 632 -10.87 -49.55 -26.09
N GLN A 633 -10.06 -50.43 -25.50
CA GLN A 633 -8.90 -51.03 -26.16
C GLN A 633 -9.31 -51.86 -27.38
N ASP A 634 -10.48 -52.49 -27.32
CA ASP A 634 -11.05 -53.34 -28.36
C ASP A 634 -11.97 -52.59 -29.34
N ALA A 635 -11.89 -51.25 -29.34
CA ALA A 635 -12.72 -50.41 -30.20
C ALA A 635 -12.49 -50.77 -31.68
N THR A 636 -13.57 -50.95 -32.43
CA THR A 636 -13.50 -51.15 -33.86
C THR A 636 -13.30 -49.87 -34.62
N THR A 637 -13.61 -48.72 -34.02
CA THR A 637 -13.45 -47.38 -34.58
C THR A 637 -12.59 -46.54 -33.68
N TRP A 638 -11.51 -46.00 -34.25
CA TRP A 638 -10.57 -45.10 -33.58
C TRP A 638 -10.68 -43.71 -34.19
N LYS A 639 -10.66 -42.68 -33.34
CA LYS A 639 -10.69 -41.27 -33.74
C LYS A 639 -9.29 -40.75 -33.90
N ARG A 640 -8.95 -40.17 -35.05
CA ARG A 640 -7.59 -39.69 -35.36
C ARG A 640 -7.33 -38.31 -34.75
N ILE A 641 -6.13 -38.12 -34.26
CA ILE A 641 -5.60 -36.86 -33.78
C ILE A 641 -4.31 -36.56 -34.57
N SER A 642 -4.38 -35.58 -35.47
CA SER A 642 -3.22 -35.23 -36.29
C SER A 642 -2.00 -34.84 -35.41
N LYS A 643 -0.81 -35.00 -35.95
CA LYS A 643 0.43 -34.53 -35.30
C LYS A 643 0.27 -33.10 -34.83
N GLY A 644 0.56 -32.84 -33.52
CA GLY A 644 0.38 -31.53 -32.88
C GLY A 644 -1.09 -31.10 -32.72
N GLY A 645 -2.03 -31.96 -33.10
CA GLY A 645 -3.46 -31.71 -32.95
C GLY A 645 -3.99 -32.07 -31.56
N GLU A 646 -5.22 -31.68 -31.32
CA GLU A 646 -5.92 -31.96 -30.06
C GLU A 646 -7.38 -32.35 -30.31
N VAL A 647 -7.98 -33.04 -29.35
CA VAL A 647 -9.37 -33.41 -29.38
C VAL A 647 -10.04 -33.09 -28.05
N SER A 648 -11.27 -32.54 -28.11
CA SER A 648 -12.01 -32.22 -26.88
C SER A 648 -12.49 -33.53 -26.22
N LEU A 649 -12.32 -33.56 -24.90
CA LEU A 649 -12.82 -34.62 -24.03
C LEU A 649 -14.16 -34.28 -23.40
N THR A 650 -14.69 -33.09 -23.59
CA THR A 650 -15.92 -32.58 -22.97
C THR A 650 -17.08 -33.56 -23.13
N GLU A 651 -17.31 -34.05 -24.35
CA GLU A 651 -18.42 -35.02 -24.63
C GLU A 651 -18.24 -36.34 -23.88
N ILE A 652 -17.02 -36.81 -23.75
CA ILE A 652 -16.68 -38.04 -23.01
C ILE A 652 -16.89 -37.81 -21.50
N LEU A 653 -16.44 -36.69 -20.99
CA LEU A 653 -16.55 -36.35 -19.58
C LEU A 653 -17.99 -36.11 -19.14
N ASP A 654 -18.81 -35.47 -19.98
CA ASP A 654 -20.22 -35.18 -19.68
C ASP A 654 -21.13 -36.41 -19.71
N LYS A 655 -20.72 -37.51 -20.40
CA LYS A 655 -21.43 -38.78 -20.44
C LYS A 655 -21.15 -39.69 -19.25
N GLN A 656 -20.17 -39.32 -18.38
CA GLN A 656 -19.78 -40.18 -17.27
C GLN A 656 -20.85 -40.17 -16.17
N PRO A 657 -21.17 -41.35 -15.58
CA PRO A 657 -22.10 -41.41 -14.45
C PRO A 657 -21.47 -40.76 -13.22
N GLU A 658 -22.29 -40.17 -12.34
CA GLU A 658 -21.82 -39.53 -11.11
C GLU A 658 -21.03 -40.48 -10.18
N SER A 659 -21.16 -41.76 -10.33
CA SER A 659 -20.43 -42.77 -9.56
C SER A 659 -19.04 -43.10 -10.13
N ALA A 660 -18.70 -42.64 -11.33
CA ALA A 660 -17.40 -42.87 -11.92
C ALA A 660 -16.35 -42.00 -11.19
N THR A 661 -15.16 -42.50 -10.99
CA THR A 661 -14.03 -41.77 -10.43
C THR A 661 -12.90 -41.58 -11.42
N GLU A 662 -12.83 -42.46 -12.43
CA GLU A 662 -11.77 -42.53 -13.44
C GLU A 662 -12.32 -43.14 -14.71
N ILE A 663 -11.79 -42.71 -15.85
CA ILE A 663 -11.98 -43.32 -17.16
C ILE A 663 -10.64 -43.68 -17.80
N THR A 664 -10.59 -44.64 -18.66
CA THR A 664 -9.39 -44.97 -19.43
C THR A 664 -9.64 -44.65 -20.91
N LEU A 665 -8.81 -43.80 -21.47
CA LEU A 665 -8.70 -43.55 -22.89
C LEU A 665 -7.55 -44.37 -23.45
N TYR A 666 -7.77 -45.08 -24.56
CA TYR A 666 -6.71 -45.80 -25.21
C TYR A 666 -6.19 -44.96 -26.38
N VAL A 667 -4.88 -44.83 -26.47
CA VAL A 667 -4.18 -44.03 -27.49
C VAL A 667 -3.15 -44.93 -28.17
N ARG A 668 -3.01 -44.83 -29.49
CA ARG A 668 -1.99 -45.54 -30.25
C ARG A 668 -1.52 -44.72 -31.45
N LYS A 669 -0.37 -45.05 -32.02
CA LYS A 669 0.08 -44.50 -33.30
C LYS A 669 -0.94 -44.86 -34.38
N ALA A 670 -1.38 -43.86 -35.14
CA ALA A 670 -2.29 -44.09 -36.23
C ALA A 670 -1.61 -44.82 -37.39
N ALA A 671 -2.34 -45.70 -38.07
CA ALA A 671 -1.85 -46.33 -39.31
C ALA A 671 -1.51 -45.26 -40.36
N ALA A 672 -0.36 -45.43 -41.03
CA ALA A 672 0.10 -44.48 -42.04
C ALA A 672 0.72 -45.23 -43.24
N GLY A 673 0.16 -45.04 -44.42
CA GLY A 673 0.62 -45.75 -45.61
C GLY A 673 0.53 -47.27 -45.47
N SER A 674 1.67 -47.96 -45.49
CA SER A 674 1.76 -49.41 -45.31
C SER A 674 2.05 -49.83 -43.84
N GLU A 675 2.23 -48.84 -42.95
CA GLU A 675 2.45 -49.10 -41.51
C GLU A 675 1.11 -49.38 -40.82
N ALA A 676 1.03 -50.50 -40.09
CA ALA A 676 -0.09 -50.77 -39.21
C ALA A 676 -0.16 -49.79 -38.05
N ALA A 677 -1.33 -49.63 -37.43
CA ALA A 677 -1.46 -48.90 -36.18
C ALA A 677 -0.58 -49.52 -35.08
N GLY A 678 -0.07 -48.67 -34.19
CA GLY A 678 0.70 -49.10 -33.04
C GLY A 678 -0.13 -49.84 -31.99
N GLU A 679 0.54 -50.36 -30.97
CA GLU A 679 -0.14 -50.90 -29.79
C GLU A 679 -0.87 -49.83 -29.01
N ALA A 680 -2.02 -50.16 -28.47
CA ALA A 680 -2.82 -49.21 -27.69
C ALA A 680 -2.34 -49.13 -26.23
N ALA A 681 -1.97 -47.95 -25.79
CA ALA A 681 -1.67 -47.64 -24.40
C ALA A 681 -2.87 -46.95 -23.70
N GLY A 682 -3.22 -47.41 -22.53
CA GLY A 682 -4.32 -46.86 -21.74
C GLY A 682 -3.86 -45.64 -20.91
N ILE A 683 -4.48 -44.48 -21.10
CA ILE A 683 -4.29 -43.29 -20.30
C ILE A 683 -5.46 -43.18 -19.32
N LYS A 684 -5.18 -43.24 -18.05
CA LYS A 684 -6.20 -43.05 -17.00
C LYS A 684 -6.38 -41.57 -16.70
N ILE A 685 -7.62 -41.10 -16.78
CA ILE A 685 -7.97 -39.73 -16.49
C ILE A 685 -9.11 -39.66 -15.46
N PRO A 686 -9.08 -38.73 -14.49
CA PRO A 686 -10.19 -38.54 -13.57
C PRO A 686 -11.44 -38.06 -14.32
N VAL A 687 -12.62 -38.34 -13.79
CA VAL A 687 -13.84 -37.64 -14.23
C VAL A 687 -13.92 -36.24 -13.63
N ARG A 688 -14.92 -35.48 -14.09
CA ARG A 688 -15.16 -34.15 -13.48
C ARG A 688 -15.43 -34.26 -11.99
N PRO A 689 -14.88 -33.41 -11.16
CA PRO A 689 -15.28 -33.29 -9.76
C PRO A 689 -16.78 -33.02 -9.64
N LYS A 690 -17.38 -33.43 -8.53
CA LYS A 690 -18.76 -33.09 -8.21
C LYS A 690 -18.96 -31.58 -8.22
N LYS A 691 -20.05 -31.13 -8.88
CA LYS A 691 -20.39 -29.70 -8.85
C LYS A 691 -20.62 -29.23 -7.42
N PRO A 692 -20.15 -28.02 -7.03
CA PRO A 692 -20.38 -27.48 -5.70
C PRO A 692 -21.85 -27.10 -5.52
N ASP A 693 -22.26 -26.88 -4.27
CA ASP A 693 -23.59 -26.36 -3.97
C ASP A 693 -23.77 -24.96 -4.54
N PRO A 694 -24.96 -24.60 -5.04
CA PRO A 694 -25.20 -23.29 -5.64
C PRO A 694 -25.12 -22.15 -4.60
N ILE A 695 -24.66 -20.99 -5.03
CA ILE A 695 -24.63 -19.77 -4.24
C ILE A 695 -26.07 -19.40 -3.84
N GLN A 696 -26.34 -19.19 -2.55
CA GLN A 696 -27.64 -18.78 -2.08
C GLN A 696 -27.79 -17.25 -2.09
N GLY A 697 -28.98 -16.74 -2.33
CA GLY A 697 -29.24 -15.29 -2.30
C GLY A 697 -28.86 -14.59 -0.99
N THR A 698 -28.94 -15.31 0.13
CA THR A 698 -28.53 -14.85 1.46
C THR A 698 -27.02 -14.64 1.61
N ASP A 699 -26.25 -15.31 0.75
CA ASP A 699 -24.79 -15.26 0.77
C ASP A 699 -24.21 -14.18 -0.14
N VAL A 700 -25.06 -13.33 -0.70
CA VAL A 700 -24.64 -12.28 -1.61
C VAL A 700 -24.89 -10.92 -1.00
N THR A 701 -23.90 -10.04 -1.11
CA THR A 701 -24.05 -8.61 -0.95
C THR A 701 -23.82 -7.93 -2.30
N LYS A 702 -24.49 -6.82 -2.50
CA LYS A 702 -24.42 -6.06 -3.75
C LYS A 702 -24.51 -4.58 -3.47
N ASP A 703 -23.85 -3.80 -4.26
CA ASP A 703 -24.00 -2.36 -4.41
C ASP A 703 -24.24 -2.02 -5.88
N SER A 704 -24.31 -0.74 -6.22
CA SER A 704 -24.60 -0.32 -7.60
C SER A 704 -23.52 -0.67 -8.62
N TYR A 705 -22.33 -1.09 -8.18
CA TYR A 705 -21.20 -1.37 -9.07
C TYR A 705 -20.54 -2.72 -8.80
N SER A 706 -21.02 -3.45 -7.82
CA SER A 706 -20.39 -4.72 -7.48
C SER A 706 -21.36 -5.75 -6.91
N ILE A 707 -20.93 -7.00 -7.02
CA ILE A 707 -21.58 -8.18 -6.42
C ILE A 707 -20.49 -8.92 -5.64
N ARG A 708 -20.74 -9.23 -4.39
CA ARG A 708 -19.81 -9.96 -3.54
C ARG A 708 -20.50 -11.16 -2.90
N VAL A 709 -19.90 -12.32 -3.05
CA VAL A 709 -20.28 -13.51 -2.29
C VAL A 709 -19.62 -13.44 -0.92
N LYS A 710 -20.40 -13.56 0.15
CA LYS A 710 -19.94 -13.44 1.55
C LYS A 710 -18.99 -14.58 1.92
N GLY A 711 -18.14 -14.34 2.88
CA GLY A 711 -17.19 -15.30 3.42
C GLY A 711 -15.88 -15.37 2.65
N GLN A 712 -14.99 -16.27 3.09
CA GLN A 712 -13.75 -16.57 2.39
C GLN A 712 -14.06 -17.36 1.13
N PRO A 713 -13.26 -17.21 0.06
CA PRO A 713 -13.42 -18.04 -1.13
C PRO A 713 -13.41 -19.53 -0.77
N VAL A 714 -14.31 -20.30 -1.35
CA VAL A 714 -14.30 -21.75 -1.17
C VAL A 714 -13.01 -22.31 -1.76
N SER A 715 -12.26 -23.03 -0.95
CA SER A 715 -10.97 -23.59 -1.37
C SER A 715 -11.13 -24.46 -2.61
N GLY A 716 -10.29 -24.25 -3.60
CA GLY A 716 -10.33 -24.99 -4.87
C GLY A 716 -11.45 -24.59 -5.82
N CYS A 717 -12.28 -23.60 -5.52
CA CYS A 717 -13.32 -23.11 -6.42
C CYS A 717 -12.95 -21.79 -7.08
N GLU A 718 -13.61 -21.53 -8.22
CA GLU A 718 -13.61 -20.23 -8.89
C GLU A 718 -15.06 -19.80 -9.14
N TYR A 719 -15.24 -18.48 -9.24
CA TYR A 719 -16.56 -17.84 -9.32
C TYR A 719 -16.78 -17.28 -10.72
N GLY A 720 -17.92 -17.58 -11.29
CA GLY A 720 -18.30 -17.16 -12.64
C GLY A 720 -19.42 -16.12 -12.62
N ILE A 721 -19.39 -15.21 -13.59
CA ILE A 721 -20.45 -14.22 -13.82
C ILE A 721 -20.75 -14.09 -15.31
N SER A 722 -22.04 -13.91 -15.63
CA SER A 722 -22.51 -13.60 -16.99
C SER A 722 -23.62 -12.55 -16.96
N GLU A 723 -23.88 -11.90 -18.09
CA GLU A 723 -24.93 -10.89 -18.24
C GLU A 723 -26.27 -11.49 -18.70
N SER A 724 -26.31 -12.78 -19.01
CA SER A 724 -27.53 -13.50 -19.36
C SER A 724 -27.51 -14.92 -18.76
N VAL A 725 -28.71 -15.54 -18.64
CA VAL A 725 -28.86 -16.87 -18.02
C VAL A 725 -28.04 -17.95 -18.71
N ASP A 726 -27.94 -17.89 -20.05
CA ASP A 726 -27.15 -18.83 -20.84
C ASP A 726 -25.86 -18.21 -21.39
N GLY A 727 -25.50 -17.01 -20.93
CA GLY A 727 -24.31 -16.30 -21.39
C GLY A 727 -23.01 -16.98 -20.97
N GLU A 728 -21.94 -16.70 -21.71
CA GLU A 728 -20.60 -17.17 -21.39
C GLU A 728 -20.16 -16.61 -20.01
N LEU A 729 -19.58 -17.48 -19.19
CA LEU A 729 -19.16 -17.17 -17.85
C LEU A 729 -17.73 -16.62 -17.85
N GLN A 730 -17.54 -15.46 -17.24
CA GLN A 730 -16.23 -14.92 -16.91
C GLN A 730 -15.83 -15.42 -15.52
N TRP A 731 -14.73 -16.16 -15.45
CA TRP A 731 -14.26 -16.84 -14.24
C TRP A 731 -13.18 -16.06 -13.51
N GLN A 732 -13.22 -16.05 -12.18
CA GLN A 732 -12.23 -15.46 -11.30
C GLN A 732 -12.10 -16.25 -10.00
N SER A 733 -10.95 -16.18 -9.35
CA SER A 733 -10.72 -16.86 -8.05
C SER A 733 -11.35 -16.11 -6.86
N GLY A 734 -11.60 -14.82 -7.00
CA GLY A 734 -12.16 -13.98 -5.94
C GLY A 734 -13.68 -14.00 -5.91
N THR A 735 -14.25 -13.73 -4.73
CA THR A 735 -15.70 -13.66 -4.50
C THR A 735 -16.33 -12.32 -4.86
N TRP A 736 -15.56 -11.35 -5.34
CA TRP A 736 -15.99 -9.98 -5.56
C TRP A 736 -15.95 -9.59 -7.05
N PHE A 737 -17.10 -9.41 -7.64
CA PHE A 737 -17.29 -8.97 -9.02
C PHE A 737 -17.48 -7.45 -9.04
N LYS A 738 -16.43 -6.72 -9.36
CA LYS A 738 -16.38 -5.25 -9.42
C LYS A 738 -16.75 -4.70 -10.79
N ASN A 739 -16.91 -3.39 -10.88
CA ASN A 739 -17.14 -2.64 -12.12
C ASN A 739 -18.36 -3.13 -12.90
N ARG A 740 -19.41 -3.46 -12.18
CA ARG A 740 -20.70 -3.85 -12.79
C ARG A 740 -21.52 -2.59 -13.14
N LYS A 741 -22.43 -2.73 -14.08
CA LYS A 741 -23.31 -1.64 -14.50
C LYS A 741 -24.53 -1.59 -13.59
N PRO A 742 -24.87 -0.45 -13.01
CA PRO A 742 -26.11 -0.28 -12.22
C PRO A 742 -27.36 -0.70 -13.00
N ALA A 743 -28.39 -1.07 -12.28
CA ALA A 743 -29.71 -1.53 -12.82
C ALA A 743 -29.63 -2.73 -13.77
N ASN A 744 -28.54 -3.50 -13.76
CA ASN A 744 -28.41 -4.71 -14.57
C ASN A 744 -28.54 -5.97 -13.71
N THR A 745 -29.06 -7.04 -14.35
CA THR A 745 -29.10 -8.36 -13.74
C THR A 745 -27.91 -9.17 -14.24
N TYR A 746 -27.23 -9.79 -13.30
CA TYR A 746 -26.10 -10.68 -13.53
C TYR A 746 -26.40 -12.07 -13.00
N TYR A 747 -25.81 -13.08 -13.62
CA TYR A 747 -25.96 -14.48 -13.24
C TYR A 747 -24.62 -14.97 -12.72
N ILE A 748 -24.58 -15.31 -11.43
CA ILE A 748 -23.35 -15.75 -10.76
C ILE A 748 -23.44 -17.23 -10.41
N THR A 749 -22.30 -17.87 -10.44
CA THR A 749 -22.15 -19.29 -10.09
C THR A 749 -20.75 -19.56 -9.56
N LEU A 750 -20.49 -20.77 -9.18
CA LEU A 750 -19.14 -21.26 -8.86
C LEU A 750 -18.95 -22.67 -9.41
N ARG A 751 -17.70 -23.05 -9.60
CA ARG A 751 -17.30 -24.42 -9.92
C ARG A 751 -16.00 -24.78 -9.22
N VAL A 752 -15.73 -26.05 -9.07
CA VAL A 752 -14.38 -26.51 -8.74
C VAL A 752 -13.47 -26.17 -9.91
N LYS A 753 -12.36 -25.47 -9.62
CA LYS A 753 -11.40 -25.03 -10.62
C LYS A 753 -10.59 -26.22 -11.15
N ALA A 754 -10.30 -26.23 -12.43
CA ALA A 754 -9.36 -27.18 -13.01
C ALA A 754 -7.95 -26.99 -12.47
N THR A 755 -7.24 -28.08 -12.30
CA THR A 755 -5.82 -28.12 -11.90
C THR A 755 -5.01 -28.84 -12.99
N ASP A 756 -3.73 -29.03 -12.75
CA ASP A 756 -2.87 -29.79 -13.68
C ASP A 756 -3.23 -31.30 -13.73
N ASN A 757 -4.00 -31.80 -12.77
CA ASN A 757 -4.37 -33.23 -12.66
C ASN A 757 -5.88 -33.46 -12.51
N SER A 758 -6.71 -32.45 -12.68
CA SER A 758 -8.17 -32.55 -12.52
C SER A 758 -8.89 -31.55 -13.40
N PHE A 759 -9.95 -32.03 -14.06
CA PHE A 759 -10.85 -31.18 -14.82
C PHE A 759 -11.62 -30.22 -13.91
N ALA A 760 -12.15 -29.11 -14.45
CA ALA A 760 -13.13 -28.33 -13.76
C ALA A 760 -14.42 -29.13 -13.53
N SER A 761 -15.13 -28.86 -12.44
CA SER A 761 -16.48 -29.35 -12.29
C SER A 761 -17.44 -28.64 -13.24
N ASN A 762 -18.60 -29.24 -13.50
CA ASN A 762 -19.71 -28.48 -14.04
C ASN A 762 -20.06 -27.32 -13.08
N PRO A 763 -20.47 -26.16 -13.59
CA PRO A 763 -20.89 -25.06 -12.74
C PRO A 763 -22.10 -25.44 -11.88
N ALA A 764 -22.17 -24.93 -10.67
CA ALA A 764 -23.41 -24.94 -9.89
C ALA A 764 -24.51 -24.15 -10.60
N ASP A 765 -25.75 -24.33 -10.15
CA ASP A 765 -26.87 -23.59 -10.72
C ASP A 765 -26.66 -22.08 -10.53
N ARG A 766 -27.00 -21.31 -11.57
CA ARG A 766 -26.75 -19.85 -11.56
C ARG A 766 -27.76 -19.13 -10.67
N LEU A 767 -27.25 -18.22 -9.83
CA LEU A 767 -28.05 -17.28 -9.06
C LEU A 767 -28.20 -15.97 -9.83
N SER A 768 -29.44 -15.54 -10.02
CA SER A 768 -29.74 -14.22 -10.59
C SER A 768 -29.57 -13.12 -9.54
N VAL A 769 -28.79 -12.10 -9.82
CA VAL A 769 -28.53 -10.97 -8.92
C VAL A 769 -28.71 -9.65 -9.67
N THR A 770 -29.73 -8.89 -9.31
CA THR A 770 -29.92 -7.55 -9.87
C THR A 770 -29.21 -6.51 -8.99
N ILE A 771 -28.35 -5.72 -9.59
CA ILE A 771 -27.61 -4.64 -8.94
C ILE A 771 -28.52 -3.42 -8.80
N PRO A 772 -28.48 -2.72 -7.65
CA PRO A 772 -29.22 -1.47 -7.46
C PRO A 772 -28.88 -0.44 -8.54
N ASP A 773 -29.87 0.35 -8.92
CA ASP A 773 -29.66 1.52 -9.77
C ASP A 773 -28.94 2.62 -8.98
N ILE A 774 -28.59 3.70 -9.63
CA ILE A 774 -28.03 4.89 -8.98
C ILE A 774 -28.83 6.13 -9.36
N LEU A 775 -28.87 7.05 -8.42
CA LEU A 775 -29.38 8.39 -8.63
C LEU A 775 -28.21 9.30 -8.98
N GLN A 776 -28.39 10.15 -9.99
CA GLN A 776 -27.39 11.13 -10.42
C GLN A 776 -28.07 12.40 -10.91
N PHE A 777 -27.34 13.50 -10.90
CA PHE A 777 -27.82 14.73 -11.49
C PHE A 777 -27.58 14.73 -13.00
N SER A 778 -28.56 15.22 -13.75
CA SER A 778 -28.44 15.56 -15.16
C SER A 778 -28.69 17.05 -15.33
N GLY A 779 -27.88 17.71 -16.13
CA GLY A 779 -27.90 19.16 -16.37
C GLY A 779 -26.49 19.70 -16.61
N SER A 780 -26.35 20.96 -17.01
CA SER A 780 -25.06 21.60 -17.22
C SER A 780 -24.80 22.69 -16.16
N GLY A 781 -23.59 22.69 -15.58
CA GLY A 781 -23.19 23.65 -14.57
C GLY A 781 -23.23 23.10 -13.13
N THR A 782 -23.10 23.97 -12.17
CA THR A 782 -23.15 23.61 -10.74
C THR A 782 -24.60 23.39 -10.31
N VAL A 783 -24.88 22.23 -9.69
CA VAL A 783 -26.21 21.90 -9.18
C VAL A 783 -26.61 22.93 -8.12
N SER A 784 -27.77 23.53 -8.28
CA SER A 784 -28.34 24.51 -7.36
C SER A 784 -29.80 24.16 -7.01
N PHE A 785 -30.27 24.73 -5.91
CA PHE A 785 -31.59 24.49 -5.36
C PHE A 785 -32.32 25.81 -5.15
N GLU A 786 -33.62 25.77 -5.35
CA GLU A 786 -34.54 26.81 -4.94
C GLU A 786 -35.25 26.37 -3.67
N THR A 787 -35.34 27.26 -2.68
CA THR A 787 -36.01 26.99 -1.42
C THR A 787 -37.08 28.04 -1.15
N LYS A 788 -38.19 27.65 -0.52
CA LYS A 788 -39.23 28.58 -0.11
C LYS A 788 -39.67 28.25 1.31
N GLY A 789 -39.23 29.08 2.25
CA GLY A 789 -39.60 28.97 3.66
C GLY A 789 -40.05 30.28 4.23
N THR A 790 -40.86 30.23 5.32
CA THR A 790 -41.32 31.40 6.06
C THR A 790 -40.84 31.28 7.50
N PHE A 791 -40.42 32.39 8.09
CA PHE A 791 -39.96 32.42 9.48
C PHE A 791 -40.94 31.74 10.44
N GLY A 792 -40.42 30.88 11.31
CA GLY A 792 -41.20 30.11 12.25
C GLY A 792 -41.64 28.71 11.74
N GLN A 793 -41.31 28.37 10.50
CA GLN A 793 -41.39 26.98 10.02
C GLN A 793 -40.16 26.18 10.44
N THR A 794 -40.36 24.92 10.78
CA THR A 794 -39.29 23.99 10.96
C THR A 794 -38.68 23.64 9.61
N LEU A 795 -37.39 23.26 9.61
CA LEU A 795 -36.62 23.02 8.41
C LEU A 795 -37.26 21.96 7.49
N ASP A 796 -37.88 20.92 8.04
CA ASP A 796 -38.59 19.86 7.30
C ASP A 796 -39.88 20.35 6.58
N LYS A 797 -40.36 21.55 6.89
CA LYS A 797 -41.54 22.16 6.24
C LYS A 797 -41.16 23.14 5.12
N ILE A 798 -39.90 23.39 4.92
CA ILE A 798 -39.40 24.27 3.87
C ILE A 798 -39.42 23.56 2.56
N LEU A 799 -40.06 24.13 1.56
CA LEU A 799 -40.06 23.58 0.21
C LEU A 799 -38.64 23.69 -0.39
N VAL A 800 -38.20 22.59 -0.93
CA VAL A 800 -36.90 22.48 -1.65
C VAL A 800 -37.17 21.90 -3.03
N GLN A 801 -36.63 22.54 -4.06
CA GLN A 801 -36.73 22.07 -5.43
C GLN A 801 -35.38 22.24 -6.13
N LEU A 802 -35.08 21.35 -7.04
CA LEU A 802 -33.93 21.53 -7.94
C LEU A 802 -34.20 22.74 -8.85
N ALA A 803 -33.18 23.58 -9.04
CA ALA A 803 -33.28 24.72 -9.94
C ALA A 803 -33.52 24.26 -11.39
N ALA A 804 -34.18 25.15 -12.17
CA ALA A 804 -34.49 24.85 -13.56
C ALA A 804 -33.25 24.46 -14.38
N GLY A 805 -33.34 23.40 -15.17
CA GLY A 805 -32.26 22.86 -15.97
C GLY A 805 -31.54 21.68 -15.35
N PHE A 806 -31.84 21.33 -14.11
CA PHE A 806 -31.38 20.11 -13.46
C PHE A 806 -32.52 19.12 -13.23
N GLN A 807 -32.20 17.85 -13.31
CA GLN A 807 -33.11 16.76 -12.94
C GLN A 807 -32.35 15.61 -12.29
N VAL A 808 -33.03 14.81 -11.48
CA VAL A 808 -32.51 13.54 -11.02
C VAL A 808 -32.80 12.48 -12.07
N VAL A 809 -31.78 11.74 -12.43
CA VAL A 809 -31.89 10.63 -13.39
C VAL A 809 -31.27 9.37 -12.80
N ASN A 810 -31.67 8.23 -13.33
CA ASN A 810 -31.05 6.96 -13.01
C ASN A 810 -29.77 6.74 -13.84
N TYR A 811 -29.11 5.58 -13.69
CA TYR A 811 -27.90 5.23 -14.44
C TYR A 811 -28.06 5.33 -15.97
N LYS A 812 -29.24 5.04 -16.47
CA LYS A 812 -29.55 5.09 -17.92
C LYS A 812 -29.93 6.48 -18.41
N GLY A 813 -29.89 7.48 -17.54
CA GLY A 813 -30.26 8.86 -17.85
C GLY A 813 -31.79 9.11 -17.89
N LEU A 814 -32.58 8.16 -17.43
CA LEU A 814 -34.04 8.32 -17.36
C LEU A 814 -34.44 9.15 -16.13
N PRO A 815 -35.38 10.11 -16.26
CA PRO A 815 -35.83 10.91 -15.14
C PRO A 815 -36.41 10.06 -14.00
N VAL A 816 -36.05 10.40 -12.77
CA VAL A 816 -36.56 9.78 -11.56
C VAL A 816 -37.42 10.84 -10.81
N SER A 817 -38.71 10.54 -10.65
CA SER A 817 -39.61 11.39 -9.85
C SER A 817 -39.31 11.19 -8.37
N GLY A 818 -39.43 12.26 -7.61
CA GLY A 818 -39.22 12.26 -6.17
C GLY A 818 -39.25 13.65 -5.57
N THR A 819 -39.11 13.70 -4.28
CA THR A 819 -39.15 14.94 -3.51
C THR A 819 -37.82 15.24 -2.84
N TRP A 820 -37.45 16.50 -2.76
CA TRP A 820 -36.33 16.98 -1.99
C TRP A 820 -36.81 17.46 -0.62
N SER A 821 -36.15 17.08 0.43
CA SER A 821 -36.48 17.56 1.78
C SER A 821 -35.19 17.79 2.58
N PHE A 822 -35.23 18.72 3.50
CA PHE A 822 -34.20 18.85 4.51
C PHE A 822 -34.31 17.67 5.48
N SER A 823 -33.18 16.97 5.72
CA SER A 823 -33.16 15.80 6.58
C SER A 823 -32.58 16.10 7.96
N LYS A 824 -31.49 16.81 8.04
CA LYS A 824 -30.72 17.12 9.27
C LYS A 824 -29.82 18.33 9.09
N ASP A 825 -29.25 18.86 10.18
CA ASP A 825 -28.14 19.80 10.15
C ASP A 825 -26.81 19.04 10.03
N GLN A 826 -25.70 19.77 9.87
CA GLN A 826 -24.34 19.20 9.83
C GLN A 826 -23.90 18.46 11.11
N LYS A 827 -24.66 18.62 12.21
CA LYS A 827 -24.43 17.95 13.50
C LYS A 827 -25.36 16.74 13.72
N GLY A 828 -26.20 16.40 12.75
CA GLY A 828 -27.15 15.30 12.82
C GLY A 828 -28.48 15.63 13.54
N THR A 829 -28.76 16.89 13.85
CA THR A 829 -30.07 17.31 14.42
C THR A 829 -31.14 17.16 13.37
N LEU A 830 -32.25 16.51 13.71
CA LEU A 830 -33.35 16.28 12.75
C LEU A 830 -33.98 17.59 12.29
N ALA A 831 -34.32 17.70 11.03
CA ALA A 831 -34.90 18.89 10.39
C ALA A 831 -36.19 19.37 11.06
N SER A 832 -37.00 18.46 11.63
CA SER A 832 -38.23 18.76 12.36
C SER A 832 -38.04 19.54 13.68
N SER A 833 -36.82 19.66 14.17
CA SER A 833 -36.48 20.41 15.40
C SER A 833 -35.67 21.68 15.15
N ILE A 834 -35.39 22.03 13.88
CA ILE A 834 -34.58 23.17 13.49
C ILE A 834 -35.50 24.28 12.92
N TYR A 835 -35.31 25.50 13.41
CA TYR A 835 -35.99 26.72 12.91
C TYR A 835 -34.92 27.63 12.29
N PRO A 836 -34.79 27.65 10.96
CA PRO A 836 -33.73 28.46 10.32
C PRO A 836 -34.05 29.96 10.39
N GLU A 837 -33.01 30.77 10.44
CA GLU A 837 -33.10 32.22 10.55
C GLU A 837 -33.40 32.89 9.21
N VAL A 838 -34.12 34.05 9.25
CA VAL A 838 -34.28 34.89 8.08
C VAL A 838 -32.92 35.46 7.66
N LYS A 839 -32.56 35.27 6.38
CA LYS A 839 -31.24 35.63 5.85
C LYS A 839 -30.06 34.91 6.54
N GLY A 840 -30.30 33.77 7.16
CA GLY A 840 -29.27 32.93 7.71
C GLY A 840 -28.30 32.42 6.62
N THR A 841 -27.04 32.15 7.00
CA THR A 841 -26.00 31.64 6.10
C THR A 841 -25.68 30.14 6.38
N THR A 842 -26.39 29.56 7.34
CA THR A 842 -26.16 28.15 7.71
C THR A 842 -26.69 27.21 6.63
N ALA A 843 -25.86 26.34 6.14
CA ALA A 843 -26.25 25.29 5.21
C ALA A 843 -26.77 24.06 5.97
N TYR A 844 -27.81 23.45 5.41
CA TYR A 844 -28.44 22.24 5.93
C TYR A 844 -28.51 21.19 4.83
N GLN A 845 -28.46 19.93 5.23
CA GLN A 845 -28.46 18.84 4.27
C GLN A 845 -29.85 18.59 3.70
N VAL A 846 -29.97 18.59 2.38
CA VAL A 846 -31.17 18.14 1.65
C VAL A 846 -30.92 16.76 1.07
N GLU A 847 -31.92 15.91 1.09
CA GLU A 847 -31.93 14.56 0.58
C GLU A 847 -33.05 14.38 -0.45
N PHE A 848 -32.77 13.63 -1.49
CA PHE A 848 -33.74 13.23 -2.51
C PHE A 848 -34.42 11.92 -2.13
N ILE A 849 -35.73 11.90 -2.06
CA ILE A 849 -36.53 10.72 -1.79
C ILE A 849 -37.30 10.36 -3.07
N PRO A 850 -36.91 9.27 -3.76
CA PRO A 850 -37.58 8.83 -4.99
C PRO A 850 -38.98 8.33 -4.70
N ASP A 851 -39.96 8.69 -5.55
CA ASP A 851 -41.35 8.27 -5.42
C ASP A 851 -41.51 6.77 -5.66
N GLY A 852 -42.16 6.08 -4.73
CA GLY A 852 -42.48 4.64 -4.87
C GLY A 852 -41.30 3.70 -4.97
N ALA A 853 -40.09 4.16 -4.64
CA ALA A 853 -38.92 3.30 -4.65
C ALA A 853 -39.01 2.23 -3.55
N SER A 854 -38.71 0.97 -3.93
CA SER A 854 -38.56 -0.11 -2.97
C SER A 854 -37.20 -0.02 -2.26
N GLU A 855 -37.13 -0.55 -1.04
CA GLU A 855 -35.87 -0.63 -0.31
C GLU A 855 -34.77 -1.34 -1.14
N GLY A 856 -33.60 -0.70 -1.27
CA GLY A 856 -32.47 -1.20 -2.04
C GLY A 856 -32.59 -1.08 -3.56
N GLN A 857 -33.61 -0.36 -4.07
CA GLN A 857 -33.73 -0.08 -5.51
C GLN A 857 -32.59 0.81 -6.01
N TYR A 858 -32.14 1.78 -5.23
CA TYR A 858 -30.99 2.62 -5.49
C TYR A 858 -29.88 2.34 -4.48
N GLY A 859 -28.65 2.33 -4.94
CA GLY A 859 -27.50 2.04 -4.10
C GLY A 859 -26.78 3.28 -3.55
N ASN A 860 -27.30 4.44 -3.85
CA ASN A 860 -26.84 5.73 -3.30
C ASN A 860 -28.04 6.62 -2.95
N SER A 861 -27.81 7.55 -2.04
CA SER A 861 -28.66 8.73 -1.83
C SER A 861 -28.07 9.94 -2.57
N LEU A 862 -28.90 10.91 -2.91
CA LEU A 862 -28.43 12.22 -3.33
C LEU A 862 -28.66 13.19 -2.19
N GLU A 863 -27.56 13.68 -1.64
CA GLU A 863 -27.54 14.66 -0.56
C GLU A 863 -26.73 15.89 -1.00
N ARG A 864 -27.14 17.08 -0.54
CA ARG A 864 -26.41 18.33 -0.77
C ARG A 864 -26.66 19.29 0.39
N ASP A 865 -25.65 20.11 0.65
CA ASP A 865 -25.78 21.22 1.59
C ASP A 865 -26.43 22.43 0.90
N VAL A 866 -27.50 22.92 1.45
CA VAL A 866 -28.32 24.03 0.90
C VAL A 866 -28.63 25.04 2.02
N VAL A 867 -28.36 26.30 1.74
CA VAL A 867 -28.78 27.41 2.61
C VAL A 867 -30.24 27.76 2.28
N PRO A 868 -31.22 27.55 3.20
CA PRO A 868 -32.60 27.83 2.89
C PRO A 868 -32.88 29.33 2.80
N GLU A 869 -33.63 29.72 1.79
CA GLU A 869 -34.15 31.06 1.70
C GLU A 869 -35.43 31.21 2.55
N ILE A 870 -35.34 32.04 3.59
CA ILE A 870 -36.43 32.24 4.55
C ILE A 870 -36.97 33.63 4.41
N SER A 871 -38.25 33.70 4.06
CA SER A 871 -39.00 34.98 4.01
C SER A 871 -39.48 35.39 5.42
N PRO A 872 -39.46 36.69 5.73
CA PRO A 872 -40.04 37.16 6.98
C PRO A 872 -41.54 36.81 7.08
N LYS A 873 -41.99 36.46 8.25
CA LYS A 873 -43.40 36.28 8.50
C LYS A 873 -44.05 37.66 8.79
N GLU A 874 -45.10 37.99 8.07
CA GLU A 874 -45.86 39.22 8.34
C GLU A 874 -46.53 39.06 9.70
N LEU A 875 -46.17 39.90 10.65
CA LEU A 875 -46.82 39.95 11.97
C LEU A 875 -47.94 40.95 11.88
N ILE A 876 -49.15 40.45 11.83
CA ILE A 876 -50.34 41.28 12.01
C ILE A 876 -50.58 41.34 13.51
N ALA A 877 -50.27 42.49 14.10
CA ALA A 877 -50.68 42.76 15.47
C ALA A 877 -52.20 43.06 15.53
N VAL A 878 -52.98 42.10 15.93
CA VAL A 878 -54.36 42.31 16.22
C VAL A 878 -54.48 42.71 17.70
N LEU A 879 -54.72 43.95 17.95
CA LEU A 879 -55.11 44.42 19.26
C LEU A 879 -56.56 43.89 19.55
N SER A 880 -56.66 42.88 20.40
CA SER A 880 -57.90 42.18 20.70
C SER A 880 -58.79 42.89 21.75
N THR A 881 -58.27 43.95 22.38
CA THR A 881 -59.06 44.78 23.31
C THR A 881 -58.76 46.26 23.18
N PRO A 882 -59.70 47.11 23.13
CA PRO A 882 -59.44 48.55 23.23
C PRO A 882 -58.93 48.87 24.63
N ILE A 883 -57.87 49.66 24.65
CA ILE A 883 -57.32 50.25 25.88
C ILE A 883 -58.35 51.37 26.27
N GLU A 884 -59.26 51.02 27.17
CA GLU A 884 -59.99 52.06 27.86
C GLU A 884 -59.03 52.74 28.82
N LYS A 885 -58.78 54.00 28.55
CA LYS A 885 -58.07 54.91 29.47
C LYS A 885 -59.14 55.63 30.26
N ASP A 886 -59.32 55.23 31.53
CA ASP A 886 -60.02 56.06 32.48
C ASP A 886 -59.15 57.27 32.78
N TYR A 887 -59.65 58.45 32.46
CA TYR A 887 -59.12 59.73 32.94
C TYR A 887 -59.92 60.10 34.20
N ASP A 888 -59.26 60.04 35.37
CA ASP A 888 -59.52 60.90 36.47
C ASP A 888 -58.68 62.16 36.41
#